data_1a12e0406a7409a896640105d1e608e8
#
_entry.id   1a12e0406a7409a896640105d1e608e8
#
_cell.length_a   1.000
_cell.length_b   1.000
_cell.length_c   1.000
_cell.angle_alpha   90.00
_cell.angle_beta   90.00
_cell.angle_gamma   90.00
#
_symmetry.space_group_name_H-M   'P 1'
#
loop_
_entity.id
_entity.type
_entity.pdbx_description
1 polymer ?
#
loop_
_entity_poly.entity_id
_entity_poly.type
_entity_poly.pdbx_seq_one_letter_code
_entity_poly.pdbx_strand_id
1 'polypeptide(L)'
;MKLVIAEKPSVAMSLAAVLGATERKDGYLEGSGYLVSWCVGHLLELAQPEAYKEQYAKWRYEDLPILPENWKYEVPKDKKTQLALLCRLMKDKRVDSVVCATDAGREGELIFRLVYEYAGCKKPMERLWISSMEDAAIREGFDHLHPGSDYDKLYDAAVCRAGADWLIGINATRLFSVLYGVTLNVGRVMSPTLALLVQRESDIESFISKPFYVPEITCGGFTASGEKMTERSEAEKIRMDCDHNSAFVRSVEKQVKTIQPPRLYDLTTLQRECNRIYGYTAQQTLDYVQSLYEKKLATYPRTDSQYLTKDMQATAASLILWLRDNMPFGKGYAGEPDIDRVTDDSKVTDHHAIIPTVEIARTDLSELPSGERDVLTLLAVRLLCATTQVHRFEAVTAILDCQGYTFTAKGKTILQSGWKEVERIHRMSIRQSETEHKENEAVALPVLQEGQTFEAVSASLREGKISPPKHYTEDTLLSAMETAGAEDMPEDAERKGLGTPATRAATLEKLVSAGFVQRKKKQLIPTEKGKNLIAVLPDNIKSPILTAEWESMLKQVEHGELSATSFMDQIADMSRTLVKEHTTPEERFADLFPSSRGTAHEAVGVCPRCGAPVYEGKKGFFCDNRECSFALWKDNRFFSSKKKSITKSVAAALLKEGRISMSGLYSEKTGKTYDAEVILDDTGGKYVNFKLEFPVKKGRRK
;
A
#
# COMPACT_ATOMS: atom_id res chain seq x y z
N MET A 1 -17.14 37.95 -3.53
CA MET A 1 -16.56 36.99 -2.57
C MET A 1 -15.70 36.00 -3.32
N LYS A 2 -14.64 35.48 -2.71
CA LYS A 2 -13.85 34.35 -3.25
C LYS A 2 -14.41 33.03 -2.72
N LEU A 3 -14.59 32.03 -3.58
CA LEU A 3 -14.92 30.66 -3.18
C LEU A 3 -13.63 29.84 -3.11
N VAL A 4 -13.26 29.41 -1.92
CA VAL A 4 -12.07 28.59 -1.67
C VAL A 4 -12.52 27.11 -1.58
N ILE A 5 -11.91 26.24 -2.36
CA ILE A 5 -12.21 24.82 -2.37
C ILE A 5 -10.96 24.03 -1.98
N ALA A 6 -10.97 23.46 -0.78
CA ALA A 6 -9.94 22.59 -0.27
C ALA A 6 -10.17 21.13 -0.69
N GLU A 7 -9.15 20.28 -0.54
CA GLU A 7 -9.29 18.85 -0.83
C GLU A 7 -10.11 18.10 0.23
N LYS A 8 -10.01 18.53 1.50
CA LYS A 8 -10.59 17.86 2.67
C LYS A 8 -11.23 18.84 3.64
N PRO A 9 -12.20 18.36 4.45
CA PRO A 9 -12.84 19.20 5.47
C PRO A 9 -11.84 19.82 6.46
N SER A 10 -10.84 19.07 6.93
CA SER A 10 -9.84 19.53 7.90
C SER A 10 -9.02 20.70 7.37
N VAL A 11 -8.58 20.62 6.12
CA VAL A 11 -7.84 21.70 5.44
C VAL A 11 -8.74 22.93 5.29
N ALA A 12 -9.99 22.74 4.84
CA ALA A 12 -10.95 23.82 4.73
C ALA A 12 -11.18 24.57 6.05
N MET A 13 -11.25 23.84 7.16
CA MET A 13 -11.41 24.43 8.49
C MET A 13 -10.20 25.28 8.90
N SER A 14 -8.98 24.83 8.60
CA SER A 14 -7.76 25.59 8.87
C SER A 14 -7.70 26.86 8.02
N LEU A 15 -7.96 26.75 6.71
CA LEU A 15 -8.02 27.91 5.81
C LEU A 15 -9.09 28.92 6.26
N ALA A 16 -10.29 28.44 6.58
CA ALA A 16 -11.39 29.28 7.01
C ALA A 16 -11.08 30.04 8.31
N ALA A 17 -10.41 29.42 9.27
CA ALA A 17 -10.02 30.06 10.51
C ALA A 17 -9.06 31.23 10.26
N VAL A 18 -8.05 31.05 9.40
CA VAL A 18 -7.07 32.09 9.05
C VAL A 18 -7.71 33.22 8.24
N LEU A 19 -8.62 32.88 7.32
CA LEU A 19 -9.31 33.84 6.46
C LEU A 19 -10.47 34.58 7.15
N GLY A 20 -10.83 34.19 8.38
CA GLY A 20 -11.94 34.77 9.12
C GLY A 20 -13.33 34.35 8.61
N ALA A 21 -13.43 33.24 7.88
CA ALA A 21 -14.68 32.63 7.45
C ALA A 21 -15.22 31.72 8.57
N THR A 22 -15.84 32.32 9.60
CA THR A 22 -16.18 31.61 10.85
C THR A 22 -17.63 31.14 10.94
N GLU A 23 -18.53 31.68 10.09
CA GLU A 23 -19.94 31.30 10.10
C GLU A 23 -20.14 29.93 9.43
N ARG A 24 -20.52 28.95 10.23
CA ARG A 24 -20.78 27.58 9.78
C ARG A 24 -22.11 27.47 9.04
N LYS A 25 -22.06 26.91 7.83
CA LYS A 25 -23.21 26.53 7.01
C LYS A 25 -23.16 25.02 6.75
N ASP A 26 -24.19 24.50 6.08
CA ASP A 26 -24.22 23.11 5.67
C ASP A 26 -23.25 22.86 4.50
N GLY A 27 -22.11 22.25 4.84
CA GLY A 27 -21.04 21.88 3.89
C GLY A 27 -20.08 23.01 3.49
N TYR A 28 -20.14 24.20 4.11
CA TYR A 28 -19.17 25.29 3.89
C TYR A 28 -19.11 26.26 5.09
N LEU A 29 -18.11 27.15 5.08
CA LEU A 29 -17.99 28.26 6.03
C LEU A 29 -18.04 29.57 5.26
N GLU A 30 -18.59 30.64 5.88
CA GLU A 30 -18.73 31.98 5.28
C GLU A 30 -18.20 33.04 6.22
N GLY A 31 -17.55 34.07 5.69
CA GLY A 31 -17.08 35.25 6.44
C GLY A 31 -15.97 35.98 5.73
N SER A 32 -15.72 37.22 6.12
CA SER A 32 -14.64 38.11 5.64
C SER A 32 -14.45 38.13 4.11
N GLY A 33 -15.53 37.98 3.34
CA GLY A 33 -15.46 37.99 1.87
C GLY A 33 -15.15 36.63 1.24
N TYR A 34 -15.10 35.55 2.04
CA TYR A 34 -14.82 34.20 1.59
C TYR A 34 -16.00 33.24 1.83
N LEU A 35 -16.16 32.29 0.91
CA LEU A 35 -16.87 31.04 1.10
C LEU A 35 -15.82 29.92 1.06
N VAL A 36 -15.70 29.11 2.09
CA VAL A 36 -14.71 28.03 2.17
C VAL A 36 -15.44 26.70 2.21
N SER A 37 -15.23 25.87 1.21
CA SER A 37 -15.79 24.53 1.12
C SER A 37 -14.70 23.51 0.76
N TRP A 38 -15.05 22.26 0.54
CA TRP A 38 -14.08 21.19 0.33
C TRP A 38 -14.58 20.10 -0.60
N CYS A 39 -13.67 19.39 -1.22
CA CYS A 39 -13.88 18.06 -1.76
C CYS A 39 -13.82 17.01 -0.62
N VAL A 40 -14.05 15.76 -0.93
CA VAL A 40 -13.78 14.61 -0.05
C VAL A 40 -12.92 13.60 -0.83
N GLY A 41 -11.76 14.07 -1.31
CA GLY A 41 -10.98 13.43 -2.35
C GLY A 41 -11.68 13.56 -3.71
N HIS A 42 -11.48 12.61 -4.61
CA HIS A 42 -12.16 12.59 -5.91
C HIS A 42 -13.68 12.54 -5.78
N LEU A 43 -14.35 13.51 -6.35
CA LEU A 43 -15.82 13.56 -6.47
C LEU A 43 -16.32 13.01 -7.82
N LEU A 44 -15.40 12.88 -8.77
CA LEU A 44 -15.61 12.34 -10.10
C LEU A 44 -14.55 11.29 -10.40
N GLU A 45 -14.95 10.20 -11.04
CA GLU A 45 -14.09 9.10 -11.45
C GLU A 45 -14.30 8.82 -12.93
N LEU A 46 -13.28 8.30 -13.64
CA LEU A 46 -13.43 7.84 -15.01
C LEU A 46 -14.50 6.76 -15.09
N ALA A 47 -15.44 6.93 -16.00
CA ALA A 47 -16.56 6.02 -16.17
C ALA A 47 -16.10 4.61 -16.56
N GLN A 48 -16.89 3.61 -16.17
CA GLN A 48 -16.65 2.23 -16.58
C GLN A 48 -16.95 2.05 -18.09
N PRO A 49 -16.38 1.03 -18.74
CA PRO A 49 -16.55 0.82 -20.18
C PRO A 49 -18.00 0.80 -20.68
N GLU A 50 -18.93 0.27 -19.90
CA GLU A 50 -20.35 0.22 -20.24
C GLU A 50 -21.01 1.60 -20.37
N ALA A 51 -20.46 2.64 -19.77
CA ALA A 51 -20.92 4.01 -19.94
C ALA A 51 -20.63 4.59 -21.34
N TYR A 52 -19.64 3.99 -22.04
CA TYR A 52 -19.29 4.37 -23.42
C TYR A 52 -20.16 3.64 -24.45
N LYS A 53 -20.30 2.30 -24.31
CA LYS A 53 -21.16 1.45 -25.13
C LYS A 53 -21.74 0.33 -24.28
N GLU A 54 -23.04 0.07 -24.36
CA GLU A 54 -23.74 -0.95 -23.57
C GLU A 54 -23.15 -2.36 -23.77
N GLN A 55 -22.67 -2.67 -24.98
CA GLN A 55 -22.01 -3.95 -25.30
C GLN A 55 -20.78 -4.24 -24.41
N TYR A 56 -20.08 -3.21 -23.94
CA TYR A 56 -18.91 -3.35 -23.07
C TYR A 56 -19.25 -3.82 -21.64
N ALA A 57 -20.54 -3.96 -21.30
CA ALA A 57 -20.94 -4.62 -20.05
C ALA A 57 -20.54 -6.11 -20.03
N LYS A 58 -20.42 -6.74 -21.19
CA LYS A 58 -19.88 -8.11 -21.34
C LYS A 58 -18.43 -8.03 -21.80
N TRP A 59 -17.58 -8.87 -21.21
CA TRP A 59 -16.17 -8.93 -21.61
C TRP A 59 -16.03 -9.90 -22.79
N ARG A 60 -15.64 -9.35 -23.92
CA ARG A 60 -15.44 -10.09 -25.17
C ARG A 60 -14.15 -9.63 -25.82
N TYR A 61 -13.48 -10.55 -26.51
CA TYR A 61 -12.24 -10.24 -27.24
C TYR A 61 -12.50 -9.24 -28.40
N GLU A 62 -13.62 -9.40 -29.10
CA GLU A 62 -14.00 -8.59 -30.26
C GLU A 62 -14.24 -7.10 -29.92
N ASP A 63 -14.45 -6.80 -28.66
CA ASP A 63 -14.67 -5.45 -28.17
C ASP A 63 -13.34 -4.73 -27.81
N LEU A 64 -12.19 -5.41 -27.91
CA LEU A 64 -10.89 -4.87 -27.53
C LEU A 64 -10.08 -4.41 -28.75
N PRO A 65 -9.23 -3.36 -28.60
CA PRO A 65 -9.10 -2.53 -27.41
C PRO A 65 -10.24 -1.49 -27.28
N ILE A 66 -10.62 -1.19 -26.05
CA ILE A 66 -11.56 -0.12 -25.73
C ILE A 66 -10.79 1.19 -25.64
N LEU A 67 -11.00 2.09 -26.60
CA LEU A 67 -10.32 3.38 -26.72
C LEU A 67 -11.37 4.48 -26.82
N PRO A 68 -11.74 5.13 -25.72
CA PRO A 68 -12.69 6.24 -25.72
C PRO A 68 -12.13 7.45 -26.49
N GLU A 69 -12.94 8.05 -27.37
CA GLU A 69 -12.58 9.31 -28.03
C GLU A 69 -12.63 10.49 -27.07
N ASN A 70 -13.56 10.47 -26.12
CA ASN A 70 -13.72 11.48 -25.10
C ASN A 70 -13.92 10.81 -23.74
N TRP A 71 -13.26 11.31 -22.71
CA TRP A 71 -13.41 10.81 -21.36
C TRP A 71 -14.79 11.15 -20.80
N LYS A 72 -15.45 10.15 -20.20
CA LYS A 72 -16.67 10.31 -19.42
C LYS A 72 -16.33 10.13 -17.94
N TYR A 73 -16.99 10.93 -17.12
CA TYR A 73 -16.82 10.86 -15.67
C TYR A 73 -18.16 10.49 -15.01
N GLU A 74 -18.07 9.71 -13.95
CA GLU A 74 -19.20 9.30 -13.12
C GLU A 74 -19.02 9.83 -11.70
N VAL A 75 -20.17 10.08 -11.04
CA VAL A 75 -20.21 10.56 -9.67
C VAL A 75 -20.55 9.40 -8.75
N PRO A 76 -19.64 8.94 -7.85
CA PRO A 76 -19.95 7.94 -6.83
C PRO A 76 -21.17 8.34 -6.01
N LYS A 77 -21.97 7.36 -5.61
CA LYS A 77 -23.27 7.62 -4.95
C LYS A 77 -23.15 8.45 -3.68
N ASP A 78 -22.13 8.17 -2.87
CA ASP A 78 -21.82 8.84 -1.62
C ASP A 78 -21.24 10.25 -1.80
N LYS A 79 -20.79 10.63 -3.00
CA LYS A 79 -20.20 11.94 -3.32
C LYS A 79 -21.20 12.94 -3.91
N LYS A 80 -22.38 12.51 -4.31
CA LYS A 80 -23.35 13.33 -5.03
C LYS A 80 -23.77 14.59 -4.27
N THR A 81 -23.96 14.49 -2.96
CA THR A 81 -24.40 15.63 -2.14
C THR A 81 -23.34 16.72 -2.09
N GLN A 82 -22.09 16.36 -1.87
CA GLN A 82 -20.98 17.30 -1.81
C GLN A 82 -20.71 17.96 -3.18
N LEU A 83 -20.72 17.17 -4.25
CA LEU A 83 -20.56 17.71 -5.60
C LEU A 83 -21.68 18.70 -5.95
N ALA A 84 -22.94 18.38 -5.64
CA ALA A 84 -24.09 19.28 -5.88
C ALA A 84 -23.95 20.60 -5.11
N LEU A 85 -23.44 20.54 -3.87
CA LEU A 85 -23.13 21.74 -3.09
C LEU A 85 -22.08 22.62 -3.77
N LEU A 86 -20.93 22.03 -4.16
CA LEU A 86 -19.86 22.78 -4.83
C LEU A 86 -20.33 23.40 -6.14
N CYS A 87 -21.10 22.67 -6.96
CA CYS A 87 -21.70 23.20 -8.18
C CYS A 87 -22.63 24.39 -7.89
N ARG A 88 -23.40 24.34 -6.79
CA ARG A 88 -24.26 25.45 -6.36
C ARG A 88 -23.44 26.67 -5.94
N LEU A 89 -22.38 26.47 -5.13
CA LEU A 89 -21.52 27.55 -4.67
C LEU A 89 -20.77 28.21 -5.84
N MET A 90 -20.26 27.43 -6.79
CA MET A 90 -19.62 27.96 -8.01
C MET A 90 -20.56 28.83 -8.89
N LYS A 91 -21.85 28.55 -8.84
CA LYS A 91 -22.89 29.31 -9.56
C LYS A 91 -23.48 30.49 -8.77
N ASP A 92 -23.11 30.61 -7.47
CA ASP A 92 -23.62 31.72 -6.63
C ASP A 92 -23.15 33.06 -7.19
N LYS A 93 -24.08 33.98 -7.36
CA LYS A 93 -23.81 35.32 -7.91
C LYS A 93 -22.91 36.18 -7.03
N ARG A 94 -22.80 35.85 -5.75
CA ARG A 94 -21.92 36.54 -4.80
C ARG A 94 -20.45 36.16 -4.99
N VAL A 95 -20.14 35.06 -5.64
CA VAL A 95 -18.80 34.58 -5.92
C VAL A 95 -18.26 35.22 -7.19
N ASP A 96 -17.14 35.89 -7.11
CA ASP A 96 -16.45 36.57 -8.21
C ASP A 96 -15.35 35.70 -8.83
N SER A 97 -14.61 34.97 -7.98
CA SER A 97 -13.53 34.05 -8.37
C SER A 97 -13.53 32.77 -7.51
N VAL A 98 -12.90 31.73 -8.01
CA VAL A 98 -12.75 30.43 -7.32
C VAL A 98 -11.28 30.15 -7.07
N VAL A 99 -10.92 29.87 -5.83
CA VAL A 99 -9.55 29.51 -5.42
C VAL A 99 -9.45 27.98 -5.31
N CYS A 100 -8.59 27.40 -6.11
CA CYS A 100 -8.16 26.02 -5.98
C CYS A 100 -7.18 25.93 -4.79
N ALA A 101 -7.63 25.34 -3.70
CA ALA A 101 -6.87 25.14 -2.46
C ALA A 101 -6.78 23.66 -2.10
N THR A 102 -6.79 22.78 -3.10
CA THR A 102 -6.44 21.36 -2.97
C THR A 102 -4.93 21.20 -2.85
N ASP A 103 -4.47 20.01 -2.46
CA ASP A 103 -3.05 19.72 -2.25
C ASP A 103 -2.20 20.20 -3.46
N ALA A 104 -0.99 20.68 -3.19
CA ALA A 104 -0.09 21.27 -4.18
C ALA A 104 0.58 20.17 -5.01
N GLY A 105 -0.11 19.64 -6.01
CA GLY A 105 0.37 18.55 -6.86
C GLY A 105 -0.61 18.17 -7.97
N ARG A 106 -0.18 17.25 -8.85
CA ARG A 106 -0.99 16.76 -9.98
C ARG A 106 -2.36 16.24 -9.55
N GLU A 107 -2.41 15.49 -8.44
CA GLU A 107 -3.65 14.89 -7.96
C GLU A 107 -4.64 15.93 -7.44
N GLY A 108 -4.16 16.90 -6.64
CA GLY A 108 -4.99 17.99 -6.15
C GLY A 108 -5.56 18.86 -7.28
N GLU A 109 -4.74 19.13 -8.31
CA GLU A 109 -5.19 19.86 -9.49
C GLU A 109 -6.29 19.08 -10.23
N LEU A 110 -6.13 17.75 -10.40
CA LEU A 110 -7.14 16.89 -11.03
C LEU A 110 -8.46 16.91 -10.25
N ILE A 111 -8.40 16.73 -8.93
CA ILE A 111 -9.58 16.71 -8.06
C ILE A 111 -10.40 18.00 -8.24
N PHE A 112 -9.73 19.16 -8.20
CA PHE A 112 -10.40 20.45 -8.31
C PHE A 112 -10.92 20.71 -9.73
N ARG A 113 -10.09 20.54 -10.76
CA ARG A 113 -10.43 20.85 -12.16
C ARG A 113 -11.60 20.05 -12.65
N LEU A 114 -11.69 18.77 -12.33
CA LEU A 114 -12.83 17.94 -12.70
C LEU A 114 -14.16 18.49 -12.13
N VAL A 115 -14.15 18.99 -10.89
CA VAL A 115 -15.33 19.59 -10.27
C VAL A 115 -15.67 20.93 -10.93
N TYR A 116 -14.66 21.76 -11.19
CA TYR A 116 -14.81 23.05 -11.84
C TYR A 116 -15.41 22.92 -13.25
N GLU A 117 -14.91 21.99 -14.06
CA GLU A 117 -15.40 21.67 -15.40
C GLU A 117 -16.80 21.06 -15.36
N TYR A 118 -17.05 20.10 -14.47
CA TYR A 118 -18.35 19.46 -14.30
C TYR A 118 -19.44 20.48 -13.91
N ALA A 119 -19.10 21.46 -13.06
CA ALA A 119 -20.01 22.55 -12.71
C ALA A 119 -20.29 23.50 -13.88
N GLY A 120 -19.50 23.46 -14.96
CA GLY A 120 -19.52 24.42 -16.05
C GLY A 120 -19.17 25.83 -15.58
N CYS A 121 -18.30 25.94 -14.58
CA CYS A 121 -17.88 27.22 -14.01
C CYS A 121 -17.02 28.00 -15.04
N LYS A 122 -17.27 29.31 -15.16
CA LYS A 122 -16.50 30.21 -16.05
C LYS A 122 -15.93 31.41 -15.29
N LYS A 123 -15.98 31.37 -13.96
CA LYS A 123 -15.40 32.43 -13.11
C LYS A 123 -13.91 32.34 -13.14
N PRO A 124 -13.17 33.45 -12.94
CA PRO A 124 -11.72 33.40 -12.80
C PRO A 124 -11.28 32.35 -11.76
N MET A 125 -10.25 31.59 -12.07
CA MET A 125 -9.67 30.58 -11.19
C MET A 125 -8.27 31.03 -10.76
N GLU A 126 -8.06 30.96 -9.47
CA GLU A 126 -6.76 31.25 -8.81
C GLU A 126 -6.28 29.97 -8.09
N ARG A 127 -4.98 29.82 -7.94
CA ARG A 127 -4.36 28.65 -7.30
C ARG A 127 -3.62 29.08 -6.04
N LEU A 128 -3.96 28.49 -4.92
CA LEU A 128 -3.18 28.51 -3.68
C LEU A 128 -2.14 27.39 -3.75
N TRP A 129 -0.86 27.72 -3.70
CA TRP A 129 0.23 26.74 -3.73
C TRP A 129 1.05 26.86 -2.45
N ILE A 130 0.76 26.00 -1.47
CA ILE A 130 1.45 25.98 -0.16
C ILE A 130 1.73 24.52 0.23
N SER A 131 2.84 24.28 0.90
CA SER A 131 3.28 22.97 1.43
C SER A 131 3.15 22.85 2.96
N SER A 132 2.74 23.94 3.63
CA SER A 132 2.53 23.99 5.08
C SER A 132 1.14 24.56 5.40
N MET A 133 0.53 24.08 6.50
CA MET A 133 -0.75 24.56 7.03
C MET A 133 -0.60 25.46 8.24
N GLU A 134 0.60 25.98 8.49
CA GLU A 134 0.83 27.02 9.50
C GLU A 134 0.12 28.31 9.09
N ASP A 135 -0.41 29.04 10.06
CA ASP A 135 -1.19 30.26 9.83
C ASP A 135 -0.43 31.31 8.98
N ALA A 136 0.88 31.41 9.18
CA ALA A 136 1.73 32.32 8.42
C ALA A 136 1.82 31.92 6.94
N ALA A 137 2.04 30.66 6.65
CA ALA A 137 2.13 30.13 5.29
C ALA A 137 0.80 30.27 4.54
N ILE A 138 -0.33 30.05 5.24
CA ILE A 138 -1.66 30.26 4.66
C ILE A 138 -1.87 31.73 4.27
N ARG A 139 -1.55 32.70 5.16
CA ARG A 139 -1.69 34.13 4.86
C ARG A 139 -0.83 34.55 3.68
N GLU A 140 0.45 34.19 3.70
CA GLU A 140 1.38 34.47 2.61
C GLU A 140 0.91 33.88 1.28
N GLY A 141 0.41 32.63 1.29
CA GLY A 141 -0.13 31.99 0.10
C GLY A 141 -1.37 32.71 -0.48
N PHE A 142 -2.25 33.21 0.38
CA PHE A 142 -3.41 33.99 -0.07
C PHE A 142 -3.05 35.41 -0.56
N ASP A 143 -1.95 35.98 -0.09
CA ASP A 143 -1.41 37.25 -0.60
C ASP A 143 -0.72 37.07 -1.97
N HIS A 144 -0.33 35.81 -2.32
CA HIS A 144 0.40 35.45 -3.55
C HIS A 144 -0.30 34.36 -4.35
N LEU A 145 -1.62 34.46 -4.53
CA LEU A 145 -2.36 33.52 -5.37
C LEU A 145 -1.89 33.58 -6.84
N HIS A 146 -1.69 32.45 -7.45
CA HIS A 146 -1.31 32.32 -8.84
C HIS A 146 -2.51 32.23 -9.78
N PRO A 147 -2.42 32.67 -11.05
CA PRO A 147 -3.45 32.39 -12.05
C PRO A 147 -3.62 30.86 -12.24
N GLY A 148 -4.85 30.40 -12.29
CA GLY A 148 -5.10 28.96 -12.51
C GLY A 148 -4.53 28.43 -13.84
N SER A 149 -4.42 29.29 -14.86
CA SER A 149 -3.84 28.92 -16.16
C SER A 149 -2.38 28.46 -16.09
N ASP A 150 -1.62 28.89 -15.08
CA ASP A 150 -0.22 28.50 -14.93
C ASP A 150 -0.07 26.99 -14.65
N TYR A 151 -1.16 26.33 -14.22
CA TYR A 151 -1.23 24.91 -13.88
C TYR A 151 -1.96 24.04 -14.91
N ASP A 152 -2.26 24.59 -16.12
CA ASP A 152 -2.96 23.84 -17.18
C ASP A 152 -2.16 22.61 -17.61
N LYS A 153 -0.83 22.71 -17.72
CA LYS A 153 0.02 21.58 -18.07
C LYS A 153 0.11 20.52 -16.98
N LEU A 154 0.08 20.94 -15.73
CA LEU A 154 0.00 20.01 -14.59
C LEU A 154 -1.32 19.21 -14.63
N TYR A 155 -2.43 19.87 -14.94
CA TYR A 155 -3.74 19.23 -15.14
C TYR A 155 -3.71 18.27 -16.33
N ASP A 156 -3.15 18.68 -17.48
CA ASP A 156 -2.98 17.83 -18.65
C ASP A 156 -2.24 16.53 -18.28
N ALA A 157 -1.12 16.63 -17.55
CA ALA A 157 -0.34 15.48 -17.10
C ALA A 157 -1.14 14.57 -16.15
N ALA A 158 -1.97 15.16 -15.27
CA ALA A 158 -2.81 14.40 -14.34
C ALA A 158 -3.92 13.61 -15.09
N VAL A 159 -4.58 14.24 -16.07
CA VAL A 159 -5.58 13.58 -16.94
C VAL A 159 -4.93 12.47 -17.76
N CYS A 160 -3.76 12.73 -18.34
CA CYS A 160 -2.99 11.74 -19.09
C CYS A 160 -2.68 10.50 -18.24
N ARG A 161 -2.21 10.70 -17.01
CA ARG A 161 -1.92 9.59 -16.07
C ARG A 161 -3.17 8.76 -15.78
N ALA A 162 -4.26 9.41 -15.42
CA ALA A 162 -5.52 8.73 -15.12
C ALA A 162 -6.05 7.95 -16.33
N GLY A 163 -6.02 8.57 -17.52
CA GLY A 163 -6.43 7.95 -18.79
C GLY A 163 -5.56 6.76 -19.18
N ALA A 164 -4.23 6.88 -19.05
CA ALA A 164 -3.28 5.82 -19.35
C ALA A 164 -3.46 4.62 -18.43
N ASP A 165 -3.58 4.84 -17.11
CA ASP A 165 -3.84 3.78 -16.13
C ASP A 165 -5.19 3.09 -16.40
N TRP A 166 -6.23 3.84 -16.84
CA TRP A 166 -7.51 3.29 -17.25
C TRP A 166 -7.39 2.43 -18.51
N LEU A 167 -6.73 2.94 -19.57
CA LEU A 167 -6.60 2.22 -20.84
C LEU A 167 -5.88 0.88 -20.66
N ILE A 168 -4.72 0.87 -20.01
CA ILE A 168 -3.97 -0.36 -19.81
C ILE A 168 -4.68 -1.26 -18.80
N GLY A 169 -5.20 -0.70 -17.70
CA GLY A 169 -5.90 -1.46 -16.68
C GLY A 169 -7.12 -2.19 -17.22
N ILE A 170 -7.96 -1.52 -17.99
CA ILE A 170 -9.19 -2.10 -18.56
C ILE A 170 -8.86 -3.10 -19.68
N ASN A 171 -8.02 -2.69 -20.66
CA ASN A 171 -7.77 -3.52 -21.83
C ASN A 171 -6.96 -4.79 -21.47
N ALA A 172 -5.90 -4.66 -20.69
CA ALA A 172 -5.12 -5.83 -20.28
C ALA A 172 -5.91 -6.76 -19.34
N THR A 173 -6.65 -6.18 -18.37
CA THR A 173 -7.49 -7.01 -17.48
C THR A 173 -8.52 -7.82 -18.27
N ARG A 174 -9.24 -7.18 -19.20
CA ARG A 174 -10.25 -7.86 -20.01
C ARG A 174 -9.65 -8.87 -20.97
N LEU A 175 -8.56 -8.50 -21.64
CA LEU A 175 -7.85 -9.37 -22.59
C LEU A 175 -7.44 -10.68 -21.91
N PHE A 176 -6.62 -10.62 -20.89
CA PHE A 176 -6.13 -11.83 -20.23
C PHE A 176 -7.23 -12.59 -19.50
N SER A 177 -8.23 -11.88 -18.95
CA SER A 177 -9.38 -12.56 -18.33
C SER A 177 -10.23 -13.33 -19.34
N VAL A 178 -10.43 -12.81 -20.55
CA VAL A 178 -11.18 -13.47 -21.61
C VAL A 178 -10.39 -14.66 -22.17
N LEU A 179 -9.10 -14.48 -22.42
CA LEU A 179 -8.23 -15.53 -22.95
C LEU A 179 -8.16 -16.73 -22.00
N TYR A 180 -8.00 -16.51 -20.71
CA TYR A 180 -7.81 -17.59 -19.73
C TYR A 180 -9.09 -17.99 -18.96
N GLY A 181 -10.22 -17.33 -19.22
CA GLY A 181 -11.52 -17.69 -18.63
C GLY A 181 -11.69 -17.42 -17.15
N VAL A 182 -10.80 -16.66 -16.53
CA VAL A 182 -10.80 -16.28 -15.10
C VAL A 182 -10.46 -14.81 -14.94
N THR A 183 -10.98 -14.14 -13.91
CA THR A 183 -10.68 -12.73 -13.67
C THR A 183 -9.21 -12.54 -13.30
N LEU A 184 -8.45 -11.86 -14.17
CA LEU A 184 -7.04 -11.55 -14.05
C LEU A 184 -6.87 -10.03 -14.07
N ASN A 185 -6.81 -9.43 -12.89
CA ASN A 185 -6.59 -7.99 -12.77
C ASN A 185 -5.16 -7.63 -13.13
N VAL A 186 -4.99 -6.72 -14.06
CA VAL A 186 -3.70 -6.22 -14.54
C VAL A 186 -3.62 -4.72 -14.29
N GLY A 187 -2.44 -4.22 -13.96
CA GLY A 187 -2.24 -2.78 -13.76
C GLY A 187 -0.76 -2.43 -13.66
N ARG A 188 -0.42 -1.22 -14.11
CA ARG A 188 0.95 -0.71 -14.25
C ARG A 188 1.80 -0.81 -12.97
N VAL A 189 1.21 -0.62 -11.80
CA VAL A 189 1.91 -0.74 -10.51
C VAL A 189 1.71 -2.14 -9.91
N MET A 190 0.50 -2.68 -10.02
CA MET A 190 0.11 -3.95 -9.40
C MET A 190 0.85 -5.14 -10.01
N SER A 191 0.99 -5.20 -11.34
CA SER A 191 1.64 -6.33 -12.03
C SER A 191 3.14 -6.42 -11.75
N PRO A 192 3.93 -5.33 -11.84
CA PRO A 192 5.34 -5.38 -11.45
C PRO A 192 5.54 -5.68 -9.96
N THR A 193 4.68 -5.16 -9.08
CA THR A 193 4.75 -5.50 -7.64
C THR A 193 4.54 -6.99 -7.40
N LEU A 194 3.59 -7.61 -8.11
CA LEU A 194 3.38 -9.05 -8.06
C LEU A 194 4.57 -9.81 -8.65
N ALA A 195 5.19 -9.30 -9.72
CA ALA A 195 6.38 -9.90 -10.32
C ALA A 195 7.57 -9.96 -9.35
N LEU A 196 7.78 -8.91 -8.53
CA LEU A 196 8.80 -8.94 -7.47
C LEU A 196 8.57 -10.08 -6.47
N LEU A 197 7.32 -10.30 -6.07
CA LEU A 197 6.96 -11.38 -5.16
C LEU A 197 7.17 -12.76 -5.79
N VAL A 198 6.77 -12.92 -7.05
CA VAL A 198 6.92 -14.20 -7.79
C VAL A 198 8.39 -14.51 -8.04
N GLN A 199 9.20 -13.52 -8.41
CA GLN A 199 10.65 -13.71 -8.56
C GLN A 199 11.30 -14.14 -7.25
N ARG A 200 10.97 -13.48 -6.13
CA ARG A 200 11.47 -13.84 -4.80
C ARG A 200 11.10 -15.28 -4.42
N GLU A 201 9.90 -15.72 -4.73
CA GLU A 201 9.46 -17.08 -4.48
C GLU A 201 10.26 -18.09 -5.32
N SER A 202 10.46 -17.78 -6.60
CA SER A 202 11.32 -18.58 -7.50
C SER A 202 12.75 -18.68 -6.99
N ASP A 203 13.32 -17.58 -6.48
CA ASP A 203 14.67 -17.56 -5.90
C ASP A 203 14.74 -18.45 -4.64
N ILE A 204 13.68 -18.49 -3.83
CA ILE A 204 13.60 -19.34 -2.65
C ILE A 204 13.45 -20.81 -3.05
N GLU A 205 12.57 -21.13 -3.98
CA GLU A 205 12.29 -22.50 -4.43
C GLU A 205 13.47 -23.14 -5.17
N SER A 206 14.19 -22.34 -5.95
CA SER A 206 15.38 -22.80 -6.70
C SER A 206 16.68 -22.80 -5.87
N PHE A 207 16.63 -22.26 -4.64
CA PHE A 207 17.81 -22.11 -3.81
C PHE A 207 18.38 -23.45 -3.32
N ILE A 208 19.63 -23.69 -3.64
CA ILE A 208 20.37 -24.85 -3.15
C ILE A 208 21.24 -24.44 -1.95
N SER A 209 20.86 -24.90 -0.76
CA SER A 209 21.62 -24.63 0.44
C SER A 209 22.97 -25.33 0.39
N LYS A 210 24.07 -24.56 0.54
CA LYS A 210 25.43 -25.08 0.63
C LYS A 210 25.95 -24.94 2.05
N PRO A 211 26.58 -25.98 2.59
CA PRO A 211 27.26 -25.87 3.90
C PRO A 211 28.45 -24.91 3.78
N PHE A 212 28.83 -24.33 4.89
CA PHE A 212 30.06 -23.58 5.02
C PHE A 212 30.70 -23.86 6.39
N TYR A 213 32.00 -23.69 6.45
CA TYR A 213 32.84 -23.97 7.61
C TYR A 213 33.72 -22.75 7.87
N VAL A 214 33.80 -22.36 9.15
CA VAL A 214 34.66 -21.24 9.57
C VAL A 214 35.50 -21.73 10.73
N PRO A 215 36.82 -21.90 10.56
CA PRO A 215 37.69 -22.18 11.68
C PRO A 215 37.74 -20.95 12.60
N GLU A 216 37.70 -21.19 13.92
CA GLU A 216 37.71 -20.13 14.93
C GLU A 216 38.72 -20.46 16.01
N ILE A 217 39.43 -19.43 16.49
CA ILE A 217 40.35 -19.57 17.64
C ILE A 217 39.86 -18.69 18.79
N THR A 218 39.90 -19.22 19.99
CA THR A 218 39.59 -18.48 21.23
C THR A 218 40.86 -18.13 21.94
N CYS A 219 41.09 -16.83 22.13
CA CYS A 219 42.30 -16.26 22.72
C CYS A 219 41.88 -15.34 23.87
N GLY A 220 42.29 -15.63 25.11
CA GLY A 220 42.15 -14.71 26.23
C GLY A 220 40.74 -14.15 26.46
N GLY A 221 39.68 -14.93 26.16
CA GLY A 221 38.30 -14.55 26.38
C GLY A 221 37.58 -13.90 25.18
N PHE A 222 38.20 -13.81 23.99
CA PHE A 222 37.57 -13.42 22.76
C PHE A 222 37.80 -14.46 21.66
N THR A 223 36.97 -14.41 20.61
CA THR A 223 37.05 -15.33 19.45
C THR A 223 37.49 -14.58 18.21
N ALA A 224 38.44 -15.14 17.47
CA ALA A 224 38.81 -14.69 16.13
C ALA A 224 38.40 -15.74 15.08
N SER A 225 37.84 -15.33 13.99
CA SER A 225 37.33 -16.19 12.91
C SER A 225 38.28 -16.17 11.71
N GLY A 226 38.52 -17.32 11.13
CA GLY A 226 39.22 -17.49 9.87
C GLY A 226 38.30 -17.23 8.65
N GLU A 227 38.77 -17.57 7.49
CA GLU A 227 37.99 -17.46 6.25
C GLU A 227 36.85 -18.47 6.20
N LYS A 228 35.77 -18.08 5.54
CA LYS A 228 34.61 -18.95 5.29
C LYS A 228 34.93 -19.89 4.12
N MET A 229 34.88 -21.19 4.37
CA MET A 229 35.22 -22.25 3.42
C MET A 229 34.04 -23.13 3.06
N THR A 230 34.08 -23.74 1.88
CA THR A 230 33.07 -24.72 1.43
C THR A 230 33.48 -26.16 1.75
N GLU A 231 34.79 -26.41 1.83
CA GLU A 231 35.36 -27.74 2.07
C GLU A 231 35.63 -27.97 3.56
N ARG A 232 34.96 -28.95 4.12
CA ARG A 232 35.08 -29.29 5.56
C ARG A 232 36.50 -29.76 5.92
N SER A 233 37.12 -30.55 5.04
CA SER A 233 38.45 -31.12 5.29
C SER A 233 39.54 -30.07 5.42
N GLU A 234 39.49 -29.01 4.62
CA GLU A 234 40.40 -27.87 4.69
C GLU A 234 40.23 -27.09 6.00
N ALA A 235 38.98 -26.78 6.35
CA ALA A 235 38.67 -26.05 7.58
C ALA A 235 39.03 -26.86 8.85
N GLU A 236 38.84 -28.18 8.82
CA GLU A 236 39.21 -29.09 9.92
C GLU A 236 40.73 -29.20 10.08
N LYS A 237 41.48 -29.19 8.95
CA LYS A 237 42.94 -29.14 8.98
C LYS A 237 43.43 -27.87 9.68
N ILE A 238 42.88 -26.69 9.31
CA ILE A 238 43.25 -25.43 9.97
C ILE A 238 42.93 -25.47 11.46
N ARG A 239 41.75 -26.03 11.83
CA ARG A 239 41.40 -26.22 13.24
C ARG A 239 42.43 -27.07 13.99
N MET A 240 42.82 -28.22 13.42
CA MET A 240 43.78 -29.11 14.03
C MET A 240 45.17 -28.48 14.14
N ASP A 241 45.64 -27.80 13.09
CA ASP A 241 46.93 -27.14 13.05
C ASP A 241 47.03 -26.01 14.09
N CYS A 242 45.91 -25.34 14.41
CA CYS A 242 45.90 -24.22 15.36
C CYS A 242 45.58 -24.62 16.80
N ASP A 243 44.94 -25.78 17.03
CA ASP A 243 44.50 -26.20 18.36
C ASP A 243 45.68 -26.42 19.32
N HIS A 244 45.63 -25.83 20.50
CA HIS A 244 46.70 -25.82 21.51
C HIS A 244 48.01 -25.19 21.03
N ASN A 245 48.05 -24.51 19.89
CA ASN A 245 49.22 -23.78 19.42
C ASN A 245 49.12 -22.27 19.77
N SER A 246 50.25 -21.55 19.64
CA SER A 246 50.28 -20.13 19.92
C SER A 246 49.75 -19.32 18.74
N ALA A 247 49.01 -18.23 19.06
CA ALA A 247 48.62 -17.23 18.10
C ALA A 247 49.19 -15.86 18.48
N PHE A 248 49.59 -15.07 17.51
CA PHE A 248 50.08 -13.71 17.75
C PHE A 248 49.29 -12.67 16.98
N VAL A 249 49.18 -11.48 17.54
CA VAL A 249 48.52 -10.36 16.95
C VAL A 249 49.44 -9.75 15.90
N ARG A 250 49.06 -9.83 14.62
CA ARG A 250 49.81 -9.27 13.49
C ARG A 250 49.58 -7.75 13.34
N SER A 251 48.32 -7.33 13.52
CA SER A 251 47.96 -5.91 13.43
C SER A 251 46.69 -5.61 14.23
N VAL A 252 46.54 -4.37 14.70
CA VAL A 252 45.34 -3.85 15.34
C VAL A 252 44.97 -2.53 14.72
N GLU A 253 43.87 -2.52 13.98
CA GLU A 253 43.30 -1.31 13.40
C GLU A 253 42.16 -0.81 14.27
N LYS A 254 42.21 0.48 14.63
CA LYS A 254 41.15 1.18 15.36
C LYS A 254 40.58 2.30 14.50
N GLN A 255 39.28 2.29 14.30
CA GLN A 255 38.60 3.31 13.51
C GLN A 255 37.37 3.84 14.23
N VAL A 256 37.31 5.16 14.44
CA VAL A 256 36.10 5.81 14.96
C VAL A 256 35.09 5.92 13.82
N LYS A 257 33.94 5.29 14.01
CA LYS A 257 32.81 5.32 13.07
C LYS A 257 31.68 6.14 13.66
N THR A 258 31.03 6.93 12.77
CA THR A 258 29.87 7.74 13.12
C THR A 258 28.66 7.27 12.32
N ILE A 259 27.54 7.02 13.02
CA ILE A 259 26.25 6.75 12.37
C ILE A 259 25.37 7.96 12.59
N GLN A 260 24.95 8.55 11.48
CA GLN A 260 24.09 9.72 11.49
C GLN A 260 22.70 9.39 12.06
N PRO A 261 22.02 10.33 12.68
CA PRO A 261 20.62 10.21 13.03
C PRO A 261 19.75 9.85 11.81
N PRO A 262 18.67 9.11 12.02
CA PRO A 262 17.72 8.83 10.95
C PRO A 262 17.02 10.12 10.50
N ARG A 263 16.54 10.17 9.26
CA ARG A 263 15.66 11.24 8.79
C ARG A 263 14.27 11.11 9.42
N LEU A 264 13.45 12.15 9.28
CA LEU A 264 12.04 12.10 9.66
C LEU A 264 11.29 11.07 8.80
N TYR A 265 10.04 10.82 9.13
CA TYR A 265 9.22 9.91 8.37
C TYR A 265 8.53 10.59 7.19
N ASP A 266 8.65 10.00 6.01
CA ASP A 266 7.62 9.97 4.99
C ASP A 266 6.63 8.82 5.27
N LEU A 267 5.56 8.71 4.47
CA LEU A 267 4.57 7.65 4.67
C LEU A 267 5.16 6.25 4.50
N THR A 268 6.01 6.04 3.49
CA THR A 268 6.57 4.70 3.21
C THR A 268 7.49 4.23 4.32
N THR A 269 8.39 5.08 4.79
CA THR A 269 9.31 4.74 5.88
C THR A 269 8.57 4.52 7.20
N LEU A 270 7.48 5.26 7.45
CA LEU A 270 6.60 5.03 8.60
C LEU A 270 5.90 3.66 8.50
N GLN A 271 5.31 3.33 7.35
CA GLN A 271 4.66 2.05 7.11
C GLN A 271 5.63 0.87 7.28
N ARG A 272 6.84 1.00 6.75
CA ARG A 272 7.90 0.00 6.88
C ARG A 272 8.26 -0.23 8.34
N GLU A 273 8.47 0.81 9.10
CA GLU A 273 8.87 0.68 10.50
C GLU A 273 7.73 0.16 11.38
N CYS A 274 6.48 0.59 11.16
CA CYS A 274 5.31 0.05 11.84
C CYS A 274 5.12 -1.46 11.55
N ASN A 275 5.35 -1.90 10.31
CA ASN A 275 5.32 -3.33 9.97
C ASN A 275 6.43 -4.09 10.67
N ARG A 276 7.66 -3.56 10.71
CA ARG A 276 8.80 -4.18 11.37
C ARG A 276 8.58 -4.31 12.88
N ILE A 277 8.16 -3.25 13.55
CA ILE A 277 8.03 -3.20 15.01
C ILE A 277 6.71 -3.86 15.47
N TYR A 278 5.58 -3.38 14.99
CA TYR A 278 4.25 -3.76 15.50
C TYR A 278 3.57 -4.84 14.63
N GLY A 279 4.04 -5.08 13.41
CA GLY A 279 3.40 -6.00 12.46
C GLY A 279 2.17 -5.43 11.78
N TYR A 280 1.94 -4.12 11.85
CA TYR A 280 0.85 -3.47 11.16
C TYR A 280 1.04 -3.54 9.64
N THR A 281 -0.06 -3.68 8.91
CA THR A 281 -0.02 -3.54 7.44
C THR A 281 0.19 -2.08 7.05
N ALA A 282 0.63 -1.85 5.83
CA ALA A 282 0.77 -0.51 5.27
C ALA A 282 -0.57 0.26 5.31
N GLN A 283 -1.69 -0.44 5.05
CA GLN A 283 -3.02 0.16 5.12
C GLN A 283 -3.42 0.51 6.56
N GLN A 284 -3.19 -0.39 7.53
CA GLN A 284 -3.46 -0.10 8.94
C GLN A 284 -2.65 1.11 9.43
N THR A 285 -1.38 1.19 9.05
CA THR A 285 -0.53 2.33 9.41
C THR A 285 -1.08 3.64 8.82
N LEU A 286 -1.49 3.61 7.54
CA LEU A 286 -2.12 4.77 6.90
C LEU A 286 -3.42 5.17 7.61
N ASP A 287 -4.27 4.21 7.96
CA ASP A 287 -5.53 4.48 8.64
C ASP A 287 -5.30 5.11 10.02
N TYR A 288 -4.31 4.62 10.78
CA TYR A 288 -3.97 5.17 12.10
C TYR A 288 -3.39 6.60 11.99
N VAL A 289 -2.44 6.82 11.09
CA VAL A 289 -1.87 8.17 10.95
C VAL A 289 -2.85 9.15 10.34
N GLN A 290 -3.75 8.70 9.47
CA GLN A 290 -4.85 9.52 8.95
C GLN A 290 -5.80 9.95 10.07
N SER A 291 -6.18 9.03 10.97
CA SER A 291 -7.00 9.33 12.15
C SER A 291 -6.29 10.32 13.09
N LEU A 292 -4.99 10.16 13.31
CA LEU A 292 -4.19 11.11 14.10
C LEU A 292 -4.17 12.51 13.48
N TYR A 293 -4.02 12.59 12.15
CA TYR A 293 -4.10 13.86 11.41
C TYR A 293 -5.47 14.53 11.58
N GLU A 294 -6.56 13.78 11.45
CA GLU A 294 -7.93 14.30 11.64
C GLU A 294 -8.18 14.79 13.08
N LYS A 295 -7.52 14.16 14.06
CA LYS A 295 -7.49 14.59 15.46
C LYS A 295 -6.50 15.74 15.74
N LYS A 296 -5.79 16.21 14.72
CA LYS A 296 -4.74 17.22 14.78
C LYS A 296 -3.54 16.82 15.63
N LEU A 297 -3.27 15.53 15.81
CA LEU A 297 -2.15 15.00 16.59
C LEU A 297 -0.92 14.68 15.76
N ALA A 298 -1.07 14.54 14.44
CA ALA A 298 0.03 14.37 13.50
C ALA A 298 -0.15 15.29 12.30
N THR A 299 0.94 15.59 11.59
CA THR A 299 0.93 16.33 10.32
C THR A 299 0.40 15.45 9.19
N TYR A 300 0.22 16.01 7.99
CA TYR A 300 -0.40 15.30 6.87
C TYR A 300 0.34 14.01 6.50
N PRO A 301 -0.35 12.86 6.42
CA PRO A 301 0.34 11.57 6.31
C PRO A 301 0.81 11.19 4.91
N ARG A 302 0.22 11.74 3.83
CA ARG A 302 0.54 11.32 2.46
C ARG A 302 1.64 12.19 1.86
N THR A 303 2.84 12.08 2.42
CA THR A 303 4.03 12.80 1.98
C THR A 303 5.14 11.83 1.60
N ASP A 304 5.98 12.24 0.68
CA ASP A 304 7.23 11.60 0.29
C ASP A 304 8.46 12.33 0.85
N SER A 305 8.25 13.48 1.51
CA SER A 305 9.32 14.23 2.14
C SER A 305 9.69 13.70 3.53
N GLN A 306 10.97 13.71 3.82
CA GLN A 306 11.57 13.40 5.12
C GLN A 306 12.12 14.65 5.81
N TYR A 307 11.72 15.85 5.35
CA TYR A 307 12.20 17.14 5.83
C TYR A 307 11.04 18.05 6.22
N LEU A 308 11.33 19.01 7.07
CA LEU A 308 10.45 20.11 7.45
C LEU A 308 10.77 21.35 6.60
N THR A 309 9.82 22.26 6.51
CA THR A 309 10.02 23.61 5.98
C THR A 309 10.59 24.55 7.06
N LYS A 310 11.21 25.66 6.66
CA LYS A 310 11.86 26.61 7.59
C LYS A 310 10.87 27.26 8.53
N ASP A 311 9.65 27.55 8.09
CA ASP A 311 8.58 28.11 8.93
C ASP A 311 8.20 27.21 10.11
N MET A 312 8.44 25.90 10.01
CA MET A 312 8.17 24.93 11.07
C MET A 312 9.27 24.83 12.14
N GLN A 313 10.43 25.46 11.97
CA GLN A 313 11.57 25.31 12.90
C GLN A 313 11.22 25.65 14.35
N ALA A 314 10.55 26.77 14.58
CA ALA A 314 10.19 27.22 15.94
C ALA A 314 9.17 26.26 16.59
N THR A 315 8.17 25.82 15.85
CA THR A 315 7.15 24.86 16.32
C THR A 315 7.79 23.52 16.64
N ALA A 316 8.65 23.00 15.75
CA ALA A 316 9.37 21.75 15.96
C ALA A 316 10.32 21.82 17.17
N ALA A 317 11.06 22.91 17.35
CA ALA A 317 11.95 23.08 18.50
C ALA A 317 11.17 23.02 19.83
N SER A 318 10.05 23.74 19.92
CA SER A 318 9.20 23.73 21.11
C SER A 318 8.65 22.33 21.40
N LEU A 319 8.23 21.61 20.37
CA LEU A 319 7.72 20.25 20.48
C LEU A 319 8.80 19.27 20.95
N ILE A 320 10.02 19.36 20.41
CA ILE A 320 11.16 18.52 20.81
C ILE A 320 11.48 18.70 22.29
N LEU A 321 11.54 19.95 22.76
CA LEU A 321 11.79 20.22 24.17
C LEU A 321 10.70 19.62 25.07
N TRP A 322 9.44 19.77 24.67
CA TRP A 322 8.34 19.16 25.43
C TRP A 322 8.43 17.63 25.46
N LEU A 323 8.68 16.98 24.30
CA LEU A 323 8.82 15.52 24.18
C LEU A 323 9.99 15.00 25.01
N ARG A 324 11.13 15.71 24.99
CA ARG A 324 12.31 15.39 25.81
C ARG A 324 11.97 15.33 27.30
N ASP A 325 11.23 16.34 27.76
CA ASP A 325 10.97 16.51 29.19
C ASP A 325 9.79 15.67 29.70
N ASN A 326 8.84 15.29 28.86
CA ASN A 326 7.60 14.65 29.26
C ASN A 326 7.45 13.17 28.82
N MET A 327 8.24 12.69 27.84
CA MET A 327 8.15 11.32 27.38
C MET A 327 9.23 10.43 27.98
N PRO A 328 8.93 9.13 28.32
CA PRO A 328 9.91 8.24 28.95
C PRO A 328 11.21 8.08 28.15
N PHE A 329 11.10 8.03 26.82
CA PHE A 329 12.22 7.90 25.89
C PHE A 329 13.01 9.20 25.71
N GLY A 330 12.46 10.32 26.13
CA GLY A 330 13.14 11.61 26.14
C GLY A 330 14.39 11.64 27.02
N LYS A 331 14.47 10.77 28.05
CA LYS A 331 15.66 10.60 28.88
C LYS A 331 16.91 10.19 28.08
N GLY A 332 16.73 9.62 26.89
CA GLY A 332 17.82 9.29 25.99
C GLY A 332 18.30 10.44 25.10
N TYR A 333 17.62 11.58 25.16
CA TYR A 333 17.95 12.73 24.33
C TYR A 333 19.13 13.50 24.92
N ALA A 334 20.12 13.79 24.09
CA ALA A 334 21.34 14.47 24.50
C ALA A 334 21.66 15.68 23.61
N GLY A 335 22.08 16.77 24.22
CA GLY A 335 22.46 18.01 23.53
C GLY A 335 21.29 18.93 23.20
N GLU A 336 21.57 20.00 22.47
CA GLU A 336 20.56 20.90 21.92
C GLU A 336 19.96 20.33 20.62
N PRO A 337 18.69 20.64 20.30
CA PRO A 337 18.05 20.19 19.06
C PRO A 337 18.76 20.70 17.81
N ASP A 338 19.21 19.81 16.96
CA ASP A 338 19.74 20.12 15.63
C ASP A 338 18.59 20.16 14.61
N ILE A 339 17.86 21.28 14.59
CA ILE A 339 16.68 21.47 13.73
C ILE A 339 17.09 21.63 12.27
N ASP A 340 18.22 22.26 12.00
CA ASP A 340 18.69 22.51 10.64
C ASP A 340 18.94 21.21 9.87
N ARG A 341 19.31 20.12 10.57
CA ARG A 341 19.49 18.79 9.97
C ARG A 341 18.23 18.26 9.32
N VAL A 342 17.07 18.58 9.86
CA VAL A 342 15.77 18.06 9.41
C VAL A 342 14.96 19.10 8.63
N THR A 343 15.54 20.28 8.36
CA THR A 343 14.88 21.38 7.64
C THR A 343 15.54 21.60 6.29
N ASP A 344 14.77 21.49 5.21
CA ASP A 344 15.26 21.79 3.85
C ASP A 344 14.07 22.03 2.92
N ASP A 345 13.73 23.28 2.62
CA ASP A 345 12.60 23.65 1.75
C ASP A 345 12.73 23.05 0.35
N SER A 346 13.94 22.85 -0.16
CA SER A 346 14.17 22.29 -1.50
C SER A 346 13.83 20.80 -1.60
N LYS A 347 13.65 20.12 -0.47
CA LYS A 347 13.30 18.70 -0.36
C LYS A 347 11.87 18.48 0.12
N VAL A 348 11.09 19.54 0.21
CA VAL A 348 9.65 19.48 0.48
C VAL A 348 8.94 19.84 -0.83
N THR A 349 8.20 18.87 -1.38
CA THR A 349 7.40 19.06 -2.59
C THR A 349 6.01 19.57 -2.23
N ASP A 350 5.07 18.65 -2.01
CA ASP A 350 3.68 18.98 -1.70
C ASP A 350 3.45 19.15 -0.19
N HIS A 351 4.09 18.30 0.61
CA HIS A 351 3.96 18.27 2.08
C HIS A 351 5.29 17.93 2.75
N HIS A 352 5.54 18.51 3.91
CA HIS A 352 6.69 18.18 4.76
C HIS A 352 6.52 16.81 5.45
N ALA A 353 7.58 16.35 6.14
CA ALA A 353 7.62 15.08 6.86
C ALA A 353 6.50 14.92 7.90
N ILE A 354 6.18 13.68 8.24
CA ILE A 354 5.18 13.34 9.26
C ILE A 354 5.82 13.47 10.65
N ILE A 355 5.29 14.39 11.45
CA ILE A 355 5.68 14.59 12.84
C ILE A 355 4.44 14.72 13.74
N PRO A 356 4.55 14.55 15.07
CA PRO A 356 3.50 14.95 16.00
C PRO A 356 3.26 16.46 15.93
N THR A 357 2.07 16.90 16.31
CA THR A 357 1.79 18.32 16.50
C THR A 357 1.93 18.71 17.98
N VAL A 358 1.90 20.00 18.27
CA VAL A 358 1.91 20.52 19.65
C VAL A 358 0.70 20.08 20.48
N GLU A 359 -0.38 19.64 19.85
CA GLU A 359 -1.59 19.13 20.52
C GLU A 359 -1.32 17.84 21.32
N ILE A 360 -0.23 17.13 21.05
CA ILE A 360 0.19 15.97 21.86
C ILE A 360 0.36 16.35 23.33
N ALA A 361 0.77 17.58 23.62
CA ALA A 361 0.97 18.07 24.98
C ALA A 361 -0.31 18.24 25.78
N ARG A 362 -1.46 18.30 25.10
CA ARG A 362 -2.79 18.50 25.69
C ARG A 362 -3.66 17.26 25.66
N THR A 363 -3.14 16.17 25.09
CA THR A 363 -3.91 14.93 24.85
C THR A 363 -3.50 13.84 25.82
N ASP A 364 -4.49 13.20 26.46
CA ASP A 364 -4.24 11.97 27.20
C ASP A 364 -4.03 10.81 26.21
N LEU A 365 -2.78 10.40 26.06
CA LEU A 365 -2.42 9.33 25.14
C LEU A 365 -3.01 7.97 25.53
N SER A 366 -3.44 7.80 26.79
CA SER A 366 -4.06 6.55 27.26
C SER A 366 -5.47 6.35 26.68
N GLU A 367 -6.16 7.41 26.28
CA GLU A 367 -7.49 7.38 25.68
C GLU A 367 -7.44 7.04 24.16
N LEU A 368 -6.27 7.11 23.53
CA LEU A 368 -6.13 6.76 22.12
C LEU A 368 -6.21 5.24 21.92
N PRO A 369 -6.83 4.77 20.83
CA PRO A 369 -6.71 3.38 20.39
C PRO A 369 -5.23 2.96 20.31
N SER A 370 -4.94 1.69 20.64
CA SER A 370 -3.55 1.22 20.75
C SER A 370 -2.73 1.47 19.48
N GLY A 371 -3.28 1.19 18.29
CA GLY A 371 -2.57 1.43 17.03
C GLY A 371 -2.26 2.89 16.76
N GLU A 372 -3.17 3.80 17.08
CA GLU A 372 -2.93 5.24 16.96
C GLU A 372 -1.86 5.70 17.95
N ARG A 373 -1.92 5.24 19.18
CA ARG A 373 -0.92 5.55 20.22
C ARG A 373 0.46 5.04 19.84
N ASP A 374 0.56 3.83 19.30
CA ASP A 374 1.82 3.24 18.86
C ASP A 374 2.44 4.07 17.72
N VAL A 375 1.64 4.46 16.72
CA VAL A 375 2.10 5.29 15.60
C VAL A 375 2.52 6.68 16.08
N LEU A 376 1.72 7.34 16.92
CA LEU A 376 2.04 8.67 17.47
C LEU A 376 3.34 8.64 18.30
N THR A 377 3.50 7.59 19.11
CA THR A 377 4.72 7.37 19.89
C THR A 377 5.93 7.21 18.97
N LEU A 378 5.79 6.43 17.89
CA LEU A 378 6.86 6.22 16.93
C LEU A 378 7.25 7.51 16.20
N LEU A 379 6.28 8.36 15.85
CA LEU A 379 6.54 9.70 15.29
C LEU A 379 7.34 10.58 16.27
N ALA A 380 6.97 10.58 17.55
CA ALA A 380 7.65 11.32 18.60
C ALA A 380 9.09 10.83 18.83
N VAL A 381 9.28 9.52 18.89
CA VAL A 381 10.62 8.90 19.00
C VAL A 381 11.49 9.28 17.80
N ARG A 382 10.95 9.24 16.59
CA ARG A 382 11.67 9.58 15.37
C ARG A 382 12.10 11.04 15.35
N LEU A 383 11.23 11.95 15.76
CA LEU A 383 11.55 13.39 15.84
C LEU A 383 12.71 13.63 16.81
N LEU A 384 12.70 12.99 17.99
CA LEU A 384 13.82 13.08 18.93
C LEU A 384 15.09 12.43 18.35
N CYS A 385 15.00 11.25 17.76
CA CYS A 385 16.16 10.60 17.15
C CYS A 385 16.79 11.44 16.04
N ALA A 386 15.97 12.06 15.18
CA ALA A 386 16.44 12.83 14.03
C ALA A 386 17.19 14.11 14.42
N THR A 387 16.90 14.67 15.59
CA THR A 387 17.41 15.98 16.02
C THR A 387 18.44 15.94 17.14
N THR A 388 18.72 14.75 17.71
CA THR A 388 19.75 14.57 18.74
C THR A 388 21.12 14.25 18.15
N GLN A 389 22.08 13.98 18.99
CA GLN A 389 23.49 13.72 18.64
C GLN A 389 23.68 12.42 17.84
N VAL A 390 24.74 12.38 17.06
CA VAL A 390 25.18 11.20 16.31
C VAL A 390 25.57 10.05 17.24
N HIS A 391 25.47 8.81 16.73
CA HIS A 391 26.03 7.65 17.41
C HIS A 391 27.48 7.44 16.96
N ARG A 392 28.43 7.39 17.93
CA ARG A 392 29.86 7.18 17.65
C ARG A 392 30.37 5.95 18.39
N PHE A 393 31.18 5.16 17.72
CA PHE A 393 31.84 4.00 18.30
C PHE A 393 33.22 3.81 17.69
N GLU A 394 34.11 3.24 18.46
CA GLU A 394 35.39 2.73 17.98
C GLU A 394 35.20 1.28 17.51
N ALA A 395 35.43 1.03 16.23
CA ALA A 395 35.52 -0.30 15.66
C ALA A 395 37.00 -0.78 15.77
N VAL A 396 37.22 -1.91 16.36
CA VAL A 396 38.57 -2.52 16.48
C VAL A 396 38.57 -3.76 15.61
N THR A 397 39.54 -3.86 14.71
CA THR A 397 39.79 -5.08 13.92
C THR A 397 41.22 -5.54 14.22
N ALA A 398 41.35 -6.72 14.84
CA ALA A 398 42.63 -7.34 15.08
C ALA A 398 42.82 -8.51 14.12
N ILE A 399 43.97 -8.56 13.47
CA ILE A 399 44.41 -9.69 12.67
C ILE A 399 45.38 -10.51 13.47
N LEU A 400 45.09 -11.79 13.64
CA LEU A 400 45.92 -12.74 14.32
C LEU A 400 46.47 -13.76 13.32
N ASP A 401 47.66 -14.25 13.61
CA ASP A 401 48.27 -15.37 12.90
C ASP A 401 48.40 -16.56 13.87
N CYS A 402 47.99 -17.73 13.43
CA CYS A 402 48.19 -18.97 14.12
C CYS A 402 48.65 -20.04 13.11
N GLN A 403 49.86 -20.53 13.23
CA GLN A 403 50.46 -21.53 12.32
C GLN A 403 50.44 -21.11 10.83
N GLY A 404 50.57 -19.80 10.56
CA GLY A 404 50.49 -19.22 9.21
C GLY A 404 49.08 -18.99 8.66
N TYR A 405 48.04 -19.33 9.44
CA TYR A 405 46.64 -19.02 9.08
C TYR A 405 46.20 -17.71 9.72
N THR A 406 45.45 -16.95 8.95
CA THR A 406 44.95 -15.62 9.36
C THR A 406 43.55 -15.71 10.00
N PHE A 407 43.43 -15.10 11.17
CA PHE A 407 42.16 -14.97 11.89
C PHE A 407 41.84 -13.51 12.16
N THR A 408 40.57 -13.14 12.11
CA THR A 408 40.09 -11.78 12.34
C THR A 408 39.19 -11.72 13.57
N ALA A 409 39.54 -10.87 14.53
CA ALA A 409 38.68 -10.51 15.65
C ALA A 409 38.13 -9.10 15.44
N LYS A 410 36.81 -8.91 15.62
CA LYS A 410 36.15 -7.62 15.51
C LYS A 410 35.49 -7.27 16.83
N GLY A 411 35.71 -6.02 17.26
CA GLY A 411 35.10 -5.46 18.45
C GLY A 411 34.53 -4.08 18.21
N LYS A 412 33.66 -3.65 19.12
CA LYS A 412 33.02 -2.37 19.07
C LYS A 412 32.90 -1.81 20.47
N THR A 413 33.40 -0.58 20.67
CA THR A 413 33.27 0.16 21.92
C THR A 413 32.45 1.44 21.66
N ILE A 414 31.32 1.60 22.35
CA ILE A 414 30.48 2.78 22.20
C ILE A 414 31.17 3.98 22.86
N LEU A 415 31.44 5.03 22.08
CA LEU A 415 31.99 6.30 22.55
C LEU A 415 30.89 7.30 22.90
N GLN A 416 29.79 7.25 22.13
CA GLN A 416 28.64 8.14 22.29
C GLN A 416 27.39 7.43 21.79
N SER A 417 26.40 7.21 22.66
CA SER A 417 25.16 6.52 22.30
C SER A 417 24.32 7.35 21.30
N GLY A 418 24.25 8.67 21.51
CA GLY A 418 23.49 9.57 20.65
C GLY A 418 22.03 9.13 20.46
N TRP A 419 21.52 9.29 19.27
CA TRP A 419 20.11 8.97 18.93
C TRP A 419 19.70 7.52 19.25
N LYS A 420 20.65 6.57 19.26
CA LYS A 420 20.35 5.16 19.59
C LYS A 420 19.90 4.96 21.03
N GLU A 421 20.22 5.89 21.92
CA GLU A 421 19.76 5.80 23.32
C GLU A 421 18.25 6.06 23.42
N VAL A 422 17.72 7.05 22.69
CA VAL A 422 16.27 7.30 22.57
C VAL A 422 15.55 6.08 22.03
N GLU A 423 16.08 5.50 20.95
CA GLU A 423 15.53 4.31 20.32
C GLU A 423 15.57 3.10 21.27
N ARG A 424 16.67 2.89 21.98
CA ARG A 424 16.85 1.79 22.96
C ARG A 424 15.80 1.86 24.07
N ILE A 425 15.61 3.04 24.68
CA ILE A 425 14.63 3.23 25.75
C ILE A 425 13.21 2.94 25.25
N HIS A 426 12.87 3.43 24.06
CA HIS A 426 11.57 3.14 23.45
C HIS A 426 11.38 1.63 23.21
N ARG A 427 12.36 0.93 22.62
CA ARG A 427 12.27 -0.51 22.37
C ARG A 427 12.09 -1.33 23.64
N MET A 428 12.76 -0.96 24.73
CA MET A 428 12.58 -1.62 26.03
C MET A 428 11.15 -1.47 26.56
N SER A 429 10.47 -0.36 26.27
CA SER A 429 9.08 -0.14 26.70
C SER A 429 8.05 -1.00 25.94
N ILE A 430 8.35 -1.45 24.72
CA ILE A 430 7.42 -2.22 23.86
C ILE A 430 7.44 -3.73 24.20
N ARG A 431 8.29 -4.23 25.11
CA ARG A 431 8.44 -5.67 25.45
C ARG A 431 8.61 -6.57 24.21
N GLN A 432 9.41 -6.15 23.25
CA GLN A 432 9.78 -7.09 22.17
C GLN A 432 10.70 -8.18 22.73
N SER A 433 10.33 -9.43 22.45
CA SER A 433 11.01 -10.62 22.96
C SER A 433 12.51 -10.55 22.75
N GLU A 434 13.26 -10.95 23.78
CA GLU A 434 14.74 -10.94 23.90
C GLU A 434 15.50 -11.67 22.77
N THR A 435 14.80 -12.33 21.85
CA THR A 435 15.41 -13.15 20.79
C THR A 435 15.98 -12.39 19.61
N GLU A 436 15.52 -11.16 19.33
CA GLU A 436 16.06 -10.34 18.23
C GLU A 436 17.24 -9.44 18.64
N HIS A 437 17.54 -9.34 19.92
CA HIS A 437 18.56 -8.42 20.45
C HIS A 437 19.97 -8.97 20.59
N LYS A 438 20.18 -10.27 20.40
CA LYS A 438 21.53 -10.87 20.53
C LYS A 438 22.52 -10.50 19.41
N GLU A 439 22.06 -9.92 18.31
CA GLU A 439 22.96 -9.58 17.19
C GLU A 439 23.67 -8.21 17.33
N ASN A 440 23.34 -7.38 18.32
CA ASN A 440 23.87 -6.01 18.40
C ASN A 440 24.51 -5.60 19.75
N GLU A 441 24.70 -6.51 20.68
CA GLU A 441 25.55 -6.16 21.82
C GLU A 441 27.00 -6.00 21.33
N ALA A 442 27.51 -4.79 21.49
CA ALA A 442 28.88 -4.47 21.15
C ALA A 442 29.82 -5.33 22.01
N VAL A 443 30.36 -6.38 21.43
CA VAL A 443 31.41 -7.17 22.10
C VAL A 443 32.65 -6.28 22.08
N ALA A 444 33.02 -5.76 23.25
CA ALA A 444 34.30 -5.07 23.39
C ALA A 444 35.41 -6.09 23.36
N LEU A 445 36.40 -5.89 22.49
CA LEU A 445 37.64 -6.65 22.57
C LEU A 445 38.48 -6.13 23.73
N PRO A 446 39.26 -6.99 24.39
CA PRO A 446 40.30 -6.54 25.33
C PRO A 446 41.30 -5.63 24.59
N VAL A 447 42.06 -4.87 25.33
CA VAL A 447 43.14 -4.07 24.75
C VAL A 447 44.19 -5.00 24.15
N LEU A 448 44.26 -4.99 22.81
CA LEU A 448 45.24 -5.81 22.06
C LEU A 448 46.39 -4.93 21.58
N GLN A 449 47.58 -5.50 21.51
CA GLN A 449 48.79 -4.86 21.01
C GLN A 449 49.43 -5.72 19.88
N GLU A 450 50.03 -5.10 18.91
CA GLU A 450 50.79 -5.79 17.88
C GLU A 450 51.95 -6.57 18.48
N GLY A 451 52.16 -7.77 18.01
CA GLY A 451 53.17 -8.71 18.58
C GLY A 451 52.72 -9.45 19.84
N GLN A 452 51.56 -9.12 20.42
CA GLN A 452 51.03 -9.83 21.58
C GLN A 452 50.77 -11.31 21.23
N THR A 453 51.24 -12.22 22.06
CA THR A 453 51.13 -13.67 21.86
C THR A 453 50.14 -14.28 22.86
N PHE A 454 49.34 -15.21 22.40
CA PHE A 454 48.43 -16.04 23.17
C PHE A 454 48.92 -17.48 23.08
N GLU A 455 49.41 -18.02 24.19
CA GLU A 455 49.86 -19.40 24.28
C GLU A 455 48.65 -20.35 24.30
N ALA A 456 48.73 -21.46 23.55
CA ALA A 456 47.77 -22.56 23.58
C ALA A 456 46.31 -22.13 23.35
N VAL A 457 46.02 -21.52 22.20
CA VAL A 457 44.64 -21.14 21.83
C VAL A 457 43.77 -22.39 21.66
N SER A 458 42.46 -22.25 21.95
CA SER A 458 41.47 -23.29 21.66
C SER A 458 40.88 -23.08 20.28
N ALA A 459 41.06 -24.06 19.38
CA ALA A 459 40.49 -23.97 18.03
C ALA A 459 39.20 -24.78 17.90
N SER A 460 38.22 -24.21 17.27
CA SER A 460 36.90 -24.78 17.00
C SER A 460 36.50 -24.60 15.55
N LEU A 461 35.52 -25.38 15.10
CA LEU A 461 34.94 -25.25 13.74
C LEU A 461 33.48 -24.85 13.84
N ARG A 462 33.17 -23.66 13.38
CA ARG A 462 31.77 -23.22 13.26
C ARG A 462 31.20 -23.67 11.92
N GLU A 463 30.20 -24.53 11.97
CA GLU A 463 29.47 -25.01 10.80
C GLU A 463 28.18 -24.23 10.61
N GLY A 464 27.86 -23.94 9.36
CA GLY A 464 26.61 -23.27 9.00
C GLY A 464 26.14 -23.70 7.63
N LYS A 465 24.96 -23.22 7.27
CA LYS A 465 24.39 -23.39 5.93
C LYS A 465 23.99 -22.03 5.40
N ILE A 466 24.25 -21.78 4.12
CA ILE A 466 23.73 -20.60 3.44
C ILE A 466 22.20 -20.74 3.38
N SER A 467 21.50 -19.73 3.88
CA SER A 467 20.04 -19.71 3.89
C SER A 467 19.50 -19.07 2.61
N PRO A 468 18.32 -19.48 2.13
CA PRO A 468 17.65 -18.82 1.02
C PRO A 468 17.30 -17.37 1.38
N PRO A 469 17.01 -16.53 0.39
CA PRO A 469 16.41 -15.22 0.63
C PRO A 469 15.16 -15.37 1.48
N LYS A 470 14.87 -14.40 2.36
CA LYS A 470 13.62 -14.39 3.13
C LYS A 470 12.46 -13.96 2.23
N HIS A 471 11.26 -14.50 2.46
CA HIS A 471 10.04 -13.98 1.85
C HIS A 471 9.90 -12.48 2.14
N TYR A 472 9.29 -11.77 1.23
CA TYR A 472 8.96 -10.37 1.47
C TYR A 472 7.97 -10.23 2.64
N THR A 473 8.22 -9.23 3.46
CA THR A 473 7.24 -8.61 4.37
C THR A 473 6.75 -7.32 3.74
N GLU A 474 5.74 -6.66 4.29
CA GLU A 474 5.36 -5.34 3.78
C GLU A 474 6.50 -4.32 3.90
N ASP A 475 7.29 -4.35 4.99
CA ASP A 475 8.50 -3.53 5.11
C ASP A 475 9.44 -3.73 3.92
N THR A 476 9.84 -4.96 3.65
CA THR A 476 10.84 -5.23 2.61
C THR A 476 10.28 -5.09 1.19
N LEU A 477 8.99 -5.36 0.99
CA LEU A 477 8.34 -5.15 -0.32
C LEU A 477 8.15 -3.67 -0.62
N LEU A 478 7.74 -2.85 0.34
CA LEU A 478 7.65 -1.39 0.16
C LEU A 478 9.01 -0.80 -0.19
N SER A 479 10.09 -1.28 0.45
CA SER A 479 11.46 -0.89 0.09
C SER A 479 11.81 -1.30 -1.33
N ALA A 480 11.46 -2.53 -1.75
CA ALA A 480 11.70 -2.99 -3.11
C ALA A 480 10.89 -2.20 -4.14
N MET A 481 9.64 -1.82 -3.81
CA MET A 481 8.83 -0.95 -4.67
C MET A 481 9.45 0.44 -4.84
N GLU A 482 10.04 1.02 -3.78
CA GLU A 482 10.72 2.33 -3.86
C GLU A 482 11.94 2.33 -4.77
N THR A 483 12.67 1.23 -4.79
CA THR A 483 13.92 1.11 -5.54
C THR A 483 13.75 0.41 -6.89
N ALA A 484 12.55 -0.10 -7.17
CA ALA A 484 12.28 -0.85 -8.40
C ALA A 484 12.56 0.00 -9.65
N GLY A 485 13.34 -0.55 -10.59
CA GLY A 485 13.73 0.12 -11.82
C GLY A 485 14.81 1.20 -11.65
N ALA A 486 15.35 1.40 -10.45
CA ALA A 486 16.36 2.44 -10.22
C ALA A 486 17.70 2.18 -10.96
N GLU A 487 18.01 0.92 -11.21
CA GLU A 487 19.23 0.52 -11.93
C GLU A 487 19.11 0.75 -13.45
N ASP A 488 17.87 0.74 -13.96
CA ASP A 488 17.57 0.86 -15.39
C ASP A 488 17.18 2.29 -15.80
N MET A 489 17.10 3.22 -14.84
CA MET A 489 16.74 4.62 -15.08
C MET A 489 17.96 5.49 -15.31
N PRO A 490 17.88 6.53 -16.18
CA PRO A 490 18.90 7.57 -16.28
C PRO A 490 19.21 8.18 -14.90
N GLU A 491 20.44 8.65 -14.68
CA GLU A 491 20.86 9.22 -13.39
C GLU A 491 20.05 10.46 -12.98
N ASP A 492 19.53 11.19 -13.96
CA ASP A 492 18.71 12.40 -13.82
C ASP A 492 17.20 12.11 -13.74
N ALA A 493 16.77 10.85 -13.90
CA ALA A 493 15.37 10.49 -13.76
C ALA A 493 14.91 10.60 -12.31
N GLU A 494 13.73 11.17 -12.11
CA GLU A 494 13.09 11.18 -10.79
C GLU A 494 12.70 9.76 -10.39
N ARG A 495 13.49 9.16 -9.50
CA ARG A 495 13.36 7.76 -9.08
C ARG A 495 12.23 7.63 -8.06
N LYS A 496 11.00 7.47 -8.52
CA LYS A 496 9.83 7.26 -7.64
C LYS A 496 9.46 5.78 -7.40
N GLY A 497 10.12 4.85 -8.12
CA GLY A 497 9.83 3.42 -8.03
C GLY A 497 8.39 3.07 -8.46
N LEU A 498 7.85 1.97 -7.92
CA LEU A 498 6.49 1.50 -8.21
C LEU A 498 5.47 2.16 -7.28
N GLY A 499 4.63 3.00 -7.84
CA GLY A 499 3.58 3.73 -7.13
C GLY A 499 4.11 4.83 -6.21
N THR A 500 3.20 5.71 -5.81
CA THR A 500 3.50 6.75 -4.81
C THR A 500 3.31 6.23 -3.38
N PRO A 501 3.86 6.86 -2.35
CA PRO A 501 3.60 6.49 -0.96
C PRO A 501 2.12 6.33 -0.64
N ALA A 502 1.27 7.21 -1.17
CA ALA A 502 -0.18 7.19 -0.97
C ALA A 502 -0.88 5.96 -1.61
N THR A 503 -0.33 5.38 -2.68
CA THR A 503 -0.98 4.32 -3.48
C THR A 503 -0.42 2.92 -3.22
N ARG A 504 0.77 2.79 -2.64
CA ARG A 504 1.42 1.48 -2.39
C ARG A 504 0.59 0.58 -1.49
N ALA A 505 0.07 1.10 -0.37
CA ALA A 505 -0.78 0.34 0.54
C ALA A 505 -2.02 -0.23 -0.17
N ALA A 506 -2.74 0.59 -0.93
CA ALA A 506 -3.90 0.16 -1.70
C ALA A 506 -3.55 -0.90 -2.76
N THR A 507 -2.36 -0.83 -3.37
CA THR A 507 -1.87 -1.84 -4.31
C THR A 507 -1.68 -3.19 -3.62
N LEU A 508 -1.07 -3.22 -2.43
CA LEU A 508 -0.89 -4.45 -1.65
C LEU A 508 -2.24 -5.05 -1.25
N GLU A 509 -3.18 -4.24 -0.78
CA GLU A 509 -4.54 -4.70 -0.45
C GLU A 509 -5.29 -5.26 -1.68
N LYS A 510 -5.13 -4.64 -2.85
CA LYS A 510 -5.70 -5.17 -4.11
C LYS A 510 -5.12 -6.51 -4.49
N LEU A 511 -3.81 -6.72 -4.36
CA LEU A 511 -3.15 -8.01 -4.63
C LEU A 511 -3.69 -9.11 -3.71
N VAL A 512 -3.88 -8.80 -2.42
CA VAL A 512 -4.40 -9.76 -1.43
C VAL A 512 -5.88 -10.04 -1.68
N SER A 513 -6.71 -9.00 -1.85
CA SER A 513 -8.17 -9.15 -2.07
C SER A 513 -8.51 -9.83 -3.39
N ALA A 514 -7.70 -9.64 -4.43
CA ALA A 514 -7.85 -10.35 -5.71
C ALA A 514 -7.36 -11.80 -5.67
N GLY A 515 -6.75 -12.24 -4.55
CA GLY A 515 -6.27 -13.58 -4.34
C GLY A 515 -4.97 -13.93 -5.09
N PHE A 516 -4.19 -12.94 -5.49
CA PHE A 516 -2.86 -13.15 -6.10
C PHE A 516 -1.76 -13.33 -5.06
N VAL A 517 -1.95 -12.76 -3.87
CA VAL A 517 -1.02 -12.81 -2.73
C VAL A 517 -1.78 -13.22 -1.47
N GLN A 518 -1.14 -13.99 -0.60
CA GLN A 518 -1.64 -14.32 0.74
C GLN A 518 -0.69 -13.80 1.81
N ARG A 519 -1.25 -13.32 2.92
CA ARG A 519 -0.48 -12.99 4.12
C ARG A 519 -0.35 -14.21 5.02
N LYS A 520 0.89 -14.63 5.32
CA LYS A 520 1.20 -15.64 6.33
C LYS A 520 2.02 -14.98 7.45
N LYS A 521 1.39 -14.64 8.56
CA LYS A 521 1.97 -13.75 9.57
C LYS A 521 2.38 -12.43 8.92
N LYS A 522 3.67 -12.03 9.03
CA LYS A 522 4.21 -10.83 8.37
C LYS A 522 4.62 -11.07 6.90
N GLN A 523 4.65 -12.32 6.42
CA GLN A 523 5.15 -12.66 5.09
C GLN A 523 4.06 -12.51 4.03
N LEU A 524 4.46 -12.02 2.86
CA LEU A 524 3.66 -11.94 1.64
C LEU A 524 4.11 -13.04 0.68
N ILE A 525 3.21 -13.96 0.37
CA ILE A 525 3.51 -15.14 -0.47
C ILE A 525 2.60 -15.10 -1.68
N PRO A 526 3.12 -15.17 -2.91
CA PRO A 526 2.29 -15.27 -4.11
C PRO A 526 1.52 -16.59 -4.11
N THR A 527 0.27 -16.56 -4.52
CA THR A 527 -0.55 -17.74 -4.73
C THR A 527 -0.26 -18.35 -6.12
N GLU A 528 -0.70 -19.58 -6.37
CA GLU A 528 -0.61 -20.16 -7.72
C GLU A 528 -1.30 -19.27 -8.76
N LYS A 529 -2.46 -18.67 -8.42
CA LYS A 529 -3.12 -17.69 -9.30
C LYS A 529 -2.22 -16.48 -9.61
N GLY A 530 -1.45 -16.00 -8.61
CA GLY A 530 -0.52 -14.90 -8.78
C GLY A 530 0.68 -15.28 -9.64
N LYS A 531 1.29 -16.45 -9.40
CA LYS A 531 2.39 -16.99 -10.20
C LYS A 531 1.96 -17.17 -11.67
N ASN A 532 0.79 -17.75 -11.88
CA ASN A 532 0.23 -17.99 -13.21
C ASN A 532 -0.07 -16.68 -13.94
N LEU A 533 -0.57 -15.64 -13.25
CA LEU A 533 -0.76 -14.32 -13.86
C LEU A 533 0.56 -13.77 -14.40
N ILE A 534 1.63 -13.80 -13.59
CA ILE A 534 2.94 -13.29 -14.03
C ILE A 534 3.53 -14.13 -15.17
N ALA A 535 3.26 -15.42 -15.22
CA ALA A 535 3.71 -16.28 -16.31
C ALA A 535 3.08 -15.91 -17.66
N VAL A 536 1.81 -15.50 -17.68
CA VAL A 536 1.08 -15.18 -18.92
C VAL A 536 1.19 -13.72 -19.36
N LEU A 537 1.64 -12.82 -18.48
CA LEU A 537 1.80 -11.41 -18.83
C LEU A 537 3.08 -11.19 -19.65
N PRO A 538 3.06 -10.30 -20.67
CA PRO A 538 4.26 -9.89 -21.39
C PRO A 538 5.20 -9.10 -20.49
N ASP A 539 6.50 -9.13 -20.82
CA ASP A 539 7.54 -8.57 -19.97
C ASP A 539 7.39 -7.06 -19.73
N ASN A 540 6.96 -6.31 -20.73
CA ASN A 540 6.75 -4.87 -20.60
C ASN A 540 5.67 -4.52 -19.55
N ILE A 541 4.59 -5.29 -19.44
CA ILE A 541 3.50 -5.02 -18.45
C ILE A 541 3.93 -5.35 -17.01
N LYS A 542 4.82 -6.32 -16.83
CA LYS A 542 5.31 -6.73 -15.51
C LYS A 542 6.63 -6.08 -15.11
N SER A 543 7.21 -5.23 -15.98
CA SER A 543 8.45 -4.50 -15.72
C SER A 543 8.20 -3.18 -14.99
N PRO A 544 9.05 -2.81 -14.00
CA PRO A 544 9.05 -1.47 -13.41
C PRO A 544 9.43 -0.37 -14.41
N ILE A 545 10.19 -0.69 -15.48
CA ILE A 545 10.70 0.25 -16.46
C ILE A 545 9.56 1.02 -17.12
N LEU A 546 8.48 0.34 -17.50
CA LEU A 546 7.30 0.98 -18.07
C LEU A 546 6.75 2.12 -17.19
N THR A 547 6.74 1.91 -15.87
CA THR A 547 6.29 2.94 -14.93
C THR A 547 7.21 4.15 -14.94
N ALA A 548 8.52 3.92 -15.02
CA ALA A 548 9.53 4.98 -15.08
C ALA A 548 9.45 5.80 -16.38
N GLU A 549 9.31 5.12 -17.50
CA GLU A 549 9.15 5.76 -18.82
C GLU A 549 7.92 6.67 -18.84
N TRP A 550 6.79 6.19 -18.32
CA TRP A 550 5.58 6.99 -18.25
C TRP A 550 5.70 8.21 -17.34
N GLU A 551 6.31 8.06 -16.16
CA GLU A 551 6.51 9.21 -15.26
C GLU A 551 7.45 10.25 -15.90
N SER A 552 8.48 9.81 -16.67
CA SER A 552 9.33 10.72 -17.43
C SER A 552 8.54 11.46 -18.51
N MET A 553 7.70 10.75 -19.28
CA MET A 553 6.86 11.38 -20.31
C MET A 553 5.82 12.31 -19.71
N LEU A 554 5.21 11.96 -18.57
CA LEU A 554 4.25 12.82 -17.86
C LEU A 554 4.91 14.11 -17.35
N LYS A 555 6.19 14.07 -16.96
CA LYS A 555 6.94 15.28 -16.66
C LYS A 555 7.16 16.16 -17.89
N GLN A 556 7.46 15.55 -19.02
CA GLN A 556 7.56 16.30 -20.28
C GLN A 556 6.22 16.95 -20.67
N VAL A 557 5.07 16.29 -20.38
CA VAL A 557 3.75 16.90 -20.56
C VAL A 557 3.57 18.08 -19.61
N GLU A 558 3.95 17.94 -18.36
CA GLU A 558 3.87 18.99 -17.33
C GLU A 558 4.71 20.22 -17.69
N HIS A 559 5.89 20.02 -18.31
CA HIS A 559 6.76 21.09 -18.79
C HIS A 559 6.34 21.62 -20.18
N GLY A 560 5.39 20.99 -20.86
CA GLY A 560 4.96 21.37 -22.20
C GLY A 560 5.89 20.92 -23.32
N GLU A 561 6.86 20.06 -23.05
CA GLU A 561 7.81 19.47 -23.99
C GLU A 561 7.19 18.36 -24.84
N LEU A 562 6.21 17.64 -24.27
CA LEU A 562 5.40 16.62 -24.93
C LEU A 562 3.91 17.04 -24.87
N SER A 563 3.18 16.89 -25.97
CA SER A 563 1.74 17.15 -25.93
C SER A 563 0.98 16.00 -25.24
N ALA A 564 -0.09 16.32 -24.48
CA ALA A 564 -1.00 15.35 -23.88
C ALA A 564 -1.53 14.34 -24.91
N THR A 565 -1.89 14.82 -26.11
CA THR A 565 -2.36 13.98 -27.23
C THR A 565 -1.31 12.98 -27.65
N SER A 566 -0.06 13.41 -27.86
CA SER A 566 1.03 12.52 -28.28
C SER A 566 1.33 11.44 -27.24
N PHE A 567 1.26 11.77 -25.93
CA PHE A 567 1.37 10.78 -24.87
C PHE A 567 0.23 9.76 -24.96
N MET A 568 -1.02 10.21 -25.02
CA MET A 568 -2.19 9.33 -25.07
C MET A 568 -2.25 8.46 -26.32
N ASP A 569 -1.79 8.95 -27.47
CA ASP A 569 -1.69 8.17 -28.71
C ASP A 569 -0.72 6.99 -28.54
N GLN A 570 0.43 7.21 -27.91
CA GLN A 570 1.40 6.13 -27.62
C GLN A 570 0.79 5.06 -26.69
N ILE A 571 0.01 5.47 -25.69
CA ILE A 571 -0.67 4.53 -24.80
C ILE A 571 -1.79 3.75 -25.54
N ALA A 572 -2.51 4.42 -26.45
CA ALA A 572 -3.51 3.78 -27.28
C ALA A 572 -2.86 2.76 -28.24
N ASP A 573 -1.72 3.10 -28.84
CA ASP A 573 -0.96 2.17 -29.71
C ASP A 573 -0.40 0.98 -28.93
N MET A 574 0.07 1.21 -27.71
CA MET A 574 0.46 0.11 -26.81
C MET A 574 -0.71 -0.84 -26.55
N SER A 575 -1.92 -0.29 -26.29
CA SER A 575 -3.13 -1.08 -26.08
C SER A 575 -3.54 -1.87 -27.34
N ARG A 576 -3.43 -1.27 -28.53
CA ARG A 576 -3.68 -1.96 -29.83
C ARG A 576 -2.70 -3.10 -30.06
N THR A 577 -1.42 -2.84 -29.83
CA THR A 577 -0.35 -3.84 -29.97
C THR A 577 -0.56 -5.00 -29.03
N LEU A 578 -0.87 -4.73 -27.75
CA LEU A 578 -1.15 -5.73 -26.74
C LEU A 578 -2.27 -6.70 -27.19
N VAL A 579 -3.38 -6.14 -27.68
CA VAL A 579 -4.50 -6.96 -28.14
C VAL A 579 -4.16 -7.75 -29.40
N LYS A 580 -3.46 -7.13 -30.35
CA LYS A 580 -3.06 -7.76 -31.61
C LYS A 580 -2.11 -8.93 -31.42
N GLU A 581 -1.19 -8.86 -30.49
CA GLU A 581 -0.19 -9.90 -30.21
C GLU A 581 -0.75 -11.07 -29.40
N HIS A 582 -1.87 -10.88 -28.68
CA HIS A 582 -2.46 -11.88 -27.80
C HIS A 582 -3.87 -12.25 -28.25
N THR A 583 -3.98 -13.06 -29.29
CA THR A 583 -5.27 -13.48 -29.87
C THR A 583 -5.81 -14.78 -29.27
N THR A 584 -4.92 -15.64 -28.81
CA THR A 584 -5.23 -16.95 -28.20
C THR A 584 -4.30 -17.19 -27.02
N PRO A 585 -4.70 -18.02 -26.03
CA PRO A 585 -3.77 -18.45 -25.00
C PRO A 585 -2.56 -19.16 -25.61
N GLU A 586 -1.36 -18.87 -25.10
CA GLU A 586 -0.19 -19.66 -25.48
C GLU A 586 -0.35 -21.11 -25.04
N GLU A 587 -0.01 -22.08 -25.91
CA GLU A 587 -0.19 -23.52 -25.63
C GLU A 587 0.44 -23.95 -24.30
N ARG A 588 1.64 -23.45 -24.00
CA ARG A 588 2.36 -23.74 -22.74
C ARG A 588 1.66 -23.27 -21.48
N PHE A 589 0.69 -22.35 -21.59
CA PHE A 589 -0.03 -21.75 -20.48
C PHE A 589 -1.52 -22.12 -20.46
N ALA A 590 -1.98 -22.94 -21.40
CA ALA A 590 -3.40 -23.29 -21.54
C ALA A 590 -4.00 -23.92 -20.26
N ASP A 591 -3.19 -24.72 -19.54
CA ASP A 591 -3.60 -25.45 -18.34
C ASP A 591 -3.36 -24.70 -17.02
N LEU A 592 -2.72 -23.51 -17.06
CA LEU A 592 -2.38 -22.76 -15.83
C LEU A 592 -3.62 -22.25 -15.08
N PHE A 593 -4.71 -22.00 -15.79
CA PHE A 593 -5.97 -21.60 -15.21
C PHE A 593 -7.03 -22.65 -15.56
N PRO A 594 -7.02 -23.81 -14.87
CA PRO A 594 -8.07 -24.80 -15.09
C PRO A 594 -9.39 -24.07 -14.91
N SER A 595 -10.16 -24.01 -16.00
CA SER A 595 -11.47 -23.39 -15.95
C SER A 595 -12.18 -23.99 -14.74
N SER A 596 -12.88 -23.17 -13.95
CA SER A 596 -13.73 -23.62 -12.83
C SER A 596 -14.77 -24.67 -13.28
N ARG A 597 -14.80 -24.97 -14.57
CA ARG A 597 -15.50 -26.09 -15.24
C ARG A 597 -14.86 -27.44 -15.00
N GLY A 598 -13.59 -27.54 -14.55
CA GLY A 598 -12.86 -28.81 -14.40
C GLY A 598 -12.76 -29.35 -12.98
N THR A 599 -13.04 -28.60 -11.92
CA THR A 599 -13.42 -29.23 -10.66
C THR A 599 -14.82 -29.76 -10.87
N ALA A 600 -14.98 -31.07 -10.86
CA ALA A 600 -16.26 -31.76 -10.92
C ALA A 600 -17.15 -31.26 -9.77
N HIS A 601 -17.72 -30.08 -9.92
CA HIS A 601 -18.89 -29.71 -9.15
C HIS A 601 -19.97 -30.68 -9.62
N GLU A 602 -20.32 -31.61 -8.75
CA GLU A 602 -21.45 -32.49 -8.95
C GLU A 602 -22.64 -31.59 -9.32
N ALA A 603 -23.22 -31.80 -10.50
CA ALA A 603 -24.37 -31.03 -10.93
C ALA A 603 -25.47 -31.19 -9.88
N VAL A 604 -26.00 -30.08 -9.41
CA VAL A 604 -27.06 -30.06 -8.39
C VAL A 604 -28.38 -30.59 -8.97
N GLY A 605 -28.53 -30.50 -10.28
CA GLY A 605 -29.69 -31.01 -11.04
C GLY A 605 -29.64 -30.55 -12.49
N VAL A 606 -30.74 -30.73 -13.20
CA VAL A 606 -30.93 -30.38 -14.61
C VAL A 606 -31.79 -29.11 -14.70
N CYS A 607 -31.42 -28.19 -15.59
CA CYS A 607 -32.18 -26.96 -15.80
C CYS A 607 -33.57 -27.25 -16.39
N PRO A 608 -34.67 -26.81 -15.78
CA PRO A 608 -36.01 -27.06 -16.28
C PRO A 608 -36.33 -26.31 -17.59
N ARG A 609 -35.52 -25.30 -17.96
CA ARG A 609 -35.72 -24.51 -19.17
C ARG A 609 -35.03 -25.10 -20.39
N CYS A 610 -33.80 -25.60 -20.26
CA CYS A 610 -32.97 -25.98 -21.41
C CYS A 610 -32.31 -27.35 -21.29
N GLY A 611 -32.48 -28.07 -20.17
CA GLY A 611 -31.92 -29.40 -19.97
C GLY A 611 -30.42 -29.44 -19.63
N ALA A 612 -29.72 -28.29 -19.58
CA ALA A 612 -28.31 -28.26 -19.23
C ALA A 612 -28.10 -28.48 -17.72
N PRO A 613 -26.91 -28.93 -17.28
CA PRO A 613 -26.58 -29.05 -15.86
C PRO A 613 -26.72 -27.74 -15.11
N VAL A 614 -27.10 -27.79 -13.82
CA VAL A 614 -27.15 -26.65 -12.91
C VAL A 614 -26.09 -26.85 -11.82
N TYR A 615 -25.23 -25.86 -11.62
CA TYR A 615 -24.13 -25.90 -10.65
C TYR A 615 -24.31 -24.89 -9.53
N GLU A 616 -23.76 -25.21 -8.34
CA GLU A 616 -23.75 -24.33 -7.20
C GLU A 616 -22.65 -23.28 -7.35
N GLY A 617 -23.03 -22.00 -7.31
CA GLY A 617 -22.14 -20.87 -7.20
C GLY A 617 -22.22 -20.17 -5.83
N LYS A 618 -21.41 -19.14 -5.63
CA LYS A 618 -21.35 -18.39 -4.37
C LYS A 618 -22.71 -17.78 -3.97
N LYS A 619 -23.45 -17.20 -4.92
CA LYS A 619 -24.71 -16.46 -4.69
C LYS A 619 -25.99 -17.25 -5.03
N GLY A 620 -25.87 -18.41 -5.68
CA GLY A 620 -27.01 -19.16 -6.17
C GLY A 620 -26.63 -20.42 -6.94
N PHE A 621 -27.62 -21.03 -7.60
CA PHE A 621 -27.47 -22.18 -8.46
C PHE A 621 -27.79 -21.76 -9.90
N PHE A 622 -26.86 -21.96 -10.82
CA PHE A 622 -26.88 -21.38 -12.16
C PHE A 622 -26.83 -22.48 -13.24
N CYS A 623 -27.61 -22.29 -14.32
CA CYS A 623 -27.56 -23.14 -15.50
C CYS A 623 -26.20 -22.97 -16.21
N ASP A 624 -25.61 -24.07 -16.67
CA ASP A 624 -24.34 -24.08 -17.40
C ASP A 624 -24.46 -23.49 -18.81
N ASN A 625 -25.65 -23.54 -19.39
CA ASN A 625 -25.92 -22.91 -20.69
C ASN A 625 -25.98 -21.38 -20.55
N ARG A 626 -25.02 -20.69 -21.15
CA ARG A 626 -24.88 -19.22 -21.08
C ARG A 626 -26.03 -18.45 -21.72
N GLU A 627 -26.76 -19.08 -22.63
CA GLU A 627 -27.95 -18.45 -23.26
C GLU A 627 -29.20 -18.64 -22.40
N CYS A 628 -29.14 -19.46 -21.36
CA CYS A 628 -30.23 -19.70 -20.45
C CYS A 628 -30.15 -18.84 -19.21
N SER A 629 -31.17 -18.04 -18.97
CA SER A 629 -31.25 -17.12 -17.82
C SER A 629 -31.72 -17.80 -16.52
N PHE A 630 -31.83 -19.13 -16.45
CA PHE A 630 -32.29 -19.83 -15.25
C PHE A 630 -31.29 -19.72 -14.10
N ALA A 631 -31.77 -19.24 -12.95
CA ALA A 631 -31.00 -19.19 -11.73
C ALA A 631 -31.88 -19.30 -10.48
N LEU A 632 -31.43 -20.04 -9.48
CA LEU A 632 -32.01 -20.09 -8.14
C LEU A 632 -31.08 -19.33 -7.18
N TRP A 633 -31.48 -18.13 -6.77
CA TRP A 633 -30.67 -17.29 -5.86
C TRP A 633 -30.80 -17.72 -4.42
N LYS A 634 -29.70 -17.89 -3.67
CA LYS A 634 -29.68 -18.32 -2.25
C LYS A 634 -30.44 -17.35 -1.34
N ASP A 635 -30.41 -16.04 -1.67
CA ASP A 635 -31.10 -14.95 -0.99
C ASP A 635 -32.43 -14.55 -1.66
N ASN A 636 -33.08 -15.49 -2.33
CA ASN A 636 -34.35 -15.24 -3.00
C ASN A 636 -35.39 -14.67 -2.04
N ARG A 637 -36.08 -13.57 -2.45
CA ARG A 637 -37.04 -12.83 -1.63
C ARG A 637 -38.20 -13.69 -1.09
N PHE A 638 -38.65 -14.68 -1.85
CA PHE A 638 -39.70 -15.61 -1.40
C PHE A 638 -39.25 -16.40 -0.17
N PHE A 639 -38.03 -16.95 -0.21
CA PHE A 639 -37.47 -17.72 0.92
C PHE A 639 -37.06 -16.82 2.07
N SER A 640 -36.46 -15.67 1.81
CA SER A 640 -36.03 -14.72 2.84
C SER A 640 -37.20 -14.17 3.66
N SER A 641 -38.35 -13.89 3.01
CA SER A 641 -39.57 -13.48 3.72
C SER A 641 -40.13 -14.57 4.65
N LYS A 642 -39.73 -15.81 4.45
CA LYS A 642 -40.11 -16.97 5.28
C LYS A 642 -39.00 -17.41 6.22
N LYS A 643 -37.98 -16.56 6.41
CA LYS A 643 -36.78 -16.83 7.21
C LYS A 643 -36.07 -18.12 6.82
N LYS A 644 -36.05 -18.43 5.51
CA LYS A 644 -35.36 -19.58 4.89
C LYS A 644 -34.44 -19.10 3.77
N SER A 645 -33.56 -19.99 3.33
CA SER A 645 -32.69 -19.80 2.17
C SER A 645 -32.69 -21.05 1.28
N ILE A 646 -32.32 -20.90 0.02
CA ILE A 646 -32.16 -22.05 -0.89
C ILE A 646 -30.78 -22.68 -0.61
N THR A 647 -30.77 -23.84 0.04
CA THR A 647 -29.58 -24.67 0.24
C THR A 647 -29.36 -25.62 -0.97
N LYS A 648 -28.20 -26.28 -1.04
CA LYS A 648 -27.93 -27.29 -2.10
C LYS A 648 -29.00 -28.38 -2.16
N SER A 649 -29.45 -28.87 -1.00
CA SER A 649 -30.49 -29.89 -0.91
C SER A 649 -31.86 -29.39 -1.36
N VAL A 650 -32.21 -28.14 -1.02
CA VAL A 650 -33.46 -27.50 -1.46
C VAL A 650 -33.44 -27.30 -2.99
N ALA A 651 -32.32 -26.81 -3.53
CA ALA A 651 -32.14 -26.62 -4.97
C ALA A 651 -32.23 -27.96 -5.73
N ALA A 652 -31.57 -29.01 -5.23
CA ALA A 652 -31.62 -30.35 -5.85
C ALA A 652 -33.04 -30.92 -5.90
N ALA A 653 -33.81 -30.79 -4.81
CA ALA A 653 -35.20 -31.24 -4.78
C ALA A 653 -36.09 -30.45 -5.74
N LEU A 654 -35.95 -29.12 -5.78
CA LEU A 654 -36.70 -28.26 -6.71
C LEU A 654 -36.37 -28.54 -8.19
N LEU A 655 -35.09 -28.81 -8.50
CA LEU A 655 -34.66 -29.13 -9.86
C LEU A 655 -35.09 -30.54 -10.29
N LYS A 656 -35.15 -31.51 -9.37
CA LYS A 656 -35.50 -32.91 -9.67
C LYS A 656 -37.01 -33.15 -9.71
N GLU A 657 -37.75 -32.60 -8.72
CA GLU A 657 -39.14 -32.93 -8.47
C GLU A 657 -40.09 -31.74 -8.71
N GLY A 658 -39.54 -30.54 -9.00
CA GLY A 658 -40.30 -29.32 -9.15
C GLY A 658 -40.90 -28.80 -7.83
N ARG A 659 -40.72 -29.53 -6.71
CA ARG A 659 -41.32 -29.23 -5.40
C ARG A 659 -40.47 -29.75 -4.24
N ILE A 660 -40.71 -29.17 -3.06
CA ILE A 660 -40.07 -29.60 -1.82
C ILE A 660 -40.99 -29.32 -0.62
N SER A 661 -41.18 -30.29 0.28
CA SER A 661 -41.83 -30.07 1.57
C SER A 661 -40.89 -29.38 2.53
N MET A 662 -41.32 -28.24 3.06
CA MET A 662 -40.55 -27.42 4.02
C MET A 662 -41.32 -27.17 5.30
N SER A 663 -40.69 -27.44 6.45
CA SER A 663 -41.24 -27.17 7.76
C SER A 663 -40.73 -25.83 8.34
N GLY A 664 -41.55 -25.23 9.21
CA GLY A 664 -41.18 -24.03 9.94
C GLY A 664 -40.98 -22.79 9.04
N LEU A 665 -41.78 -22.65 7.98
CA LEU A 665 -41.86 -21.43 7.17
C LEU A 665 -42.53 -20.32 7.97
N TYR A 666 -41.90 -19.13 8.05
CA TYR A 666 -42.44 -18.01 8.80
C TYR A 666 -43.54 -17.26 8.05
N SER A 667 -44.61 -16.90 8.72
CA SER A 667 -45.67 -16.04 8.18
C SER A 667 -45.63 -14.65 8.82
N GLU A 668 -45.31 -13.64 8.05
CA GLU A 668 -45.33 -12.24 8.50
C GLU A 668 -46.72 -11.79 8.95
N LYS A 669 -47.78 -12.34 8.32
CA LYS A 669 -49.18 -11.97 8.63
C LYS A 669 -49.66 -12.50 9.99
N THR A 670 -49.16 -13.65 10.45
CA THR A 670 -49.64 -14.28 11.68
C THR A 670 -48.59 -14.37 12.77
N GLY A 671 -47.34 -14.04 12.50
CA GLY A 671 -46.18 -14.17 13.39
C GLY A 671 -45.83 -15.62 13.77
N LYS A 672 -46.46 -16.62 13.12
CA LYS A 672 -46.28 -18.05 13.44
C LYS A 672 -45.56 -18.80 12.31
N THR A 673 -45.03 -19.96 12.64
CA THR A 673 -44.47 -20.88 11.64
C THR A 673 -45.49 -21.88 11.15
N TYR A 674 -45.35 -22.35 9.91
CA TYR A 674 -46.21 -23.35 9.28
C TYR A 674 -45.38 -24.24 8.35
N ASP A 675 -45.95 -25.39 8.00
CA ASP A 675 -45.36 -26.32 7.06
C ASP A 675 -46.17 -26.27 5.76
N ALA A 676 -45.46 -26.30 4.62
CA ALA A 676 -46.07 -26.29 3.29
C ALA A 676 -45.13 -26.91 2.27
N GLU A 677 -45.70 -27.30 1.14
CA GLU A 677 -44.93 -27.67 -0.04
C GLU A 677 -44.62 -26.42 -0.84
N VAL A 678 -43.33 -26.24 -1.17
CA VAL A 678 -42.86 -25.14 -2.04
C VAL A 678 -42.70 -25.70 -3.41
N ILE A 679 -43.38 -25.12 -4.40
CA ILE A 679 -43.40 -25.54 -5.80
C ILE A 679 -42.60 -24.52 -6.61
N LEU A 680 -41.74 -25.01 -7.49
CA LEU A 680 -41.01 -24.21 -8.47
C LEU A 680 -41.98 -23.75 -9.55
N ASP A 681 -42.25 -22.46 -9.65
CA ASP A 681 -43.15 -21.82 -10.62
C ASP A 681 -42.34 -21.00 -11.63
N ASP A 682 -41.69 -21.74 -12.55
CA ASP A 682 -40.85 -21.08 -13.56
C ASP A 682 -41.67 -20.71 -14.80
N THR A 683 -41.93 -19.44 -14.95
CA THR A 683 -42.66 -18.86 -16.10
C THR A 683 -41.73 -18.46 -17.27
N GLY A 684 -40.42 -18.80 -17.22
CA GLY A 684 -39.45 -18.42 -18.25
C GLY A 684 -38.97 -16.96 -18.17
N GLY A 685 -39.40 -16.18 -17.18
CA GLY A 685 -39.01 -14.81 -17.00
C GLY A 685 -37.58 -14.63 -16.43
N LYS A 686 -37.20 -13.37 -16.19
CA LYS A 686 -35.87 -13.03 -15.63
C LYS A 686 -35.61 -13.68 -14.26
N TYR A 687 -36.65 -13.89 -13.48
CA TYR A 687 -36.55 -14.50 -12.14
C TYR A 687 -37.47 -15.71 -12.06
N VAL A 688 -37.04 -16.70 -11.31
CA VAL A 688 -37.83 -17.90 -10.99
C VAL A 688 -38.75 -17.60 -9.81
N ASN A 689 -40.01 -17.95 -9.91
CA ASN A 689 -41.02 -17.77 -8.86
C ASN A 689 -41.30 -19.10 -8.11
N PHE A 690 -42.01 -18.97 -6.99
CA PHE A 690 -42.38 -20.13 -6.17
C PHE A 690 -43.84 -19.98 -5.67
N LYS A 691 -44.51 -21.08 -5.55
CA LYS A 691 -45.88 -21.20 -5.01
C LYS A 691 -45.90 -22.06 -3.75
N LEU A 692 -46.88 -21.84 -2.89
CA LEU A 692 -47.11 -22.68 -1.70
C LEU A 692 -48.36 -23.54 -1.94
N GLU A 693 -48.20 -24.81 -1.63
CA GLU A 693 -49.31 -25.76 -1.55
C GLU A 693 -49.38 -26.29 -0.09
N PHE A 694 -50.59 -26.28 0.44
CA PHE A 694 -50.81 -26.74 1.82
C PHE A 694 -51.33 -28.17 1.81
N PRO A 695 -50.78 -29.08 2.65
CA PRO A 695 -51.27 -30.46 2.71
C PRO A 695 -52.72 -30.47 3.14
N VAL A 696 -53.54 -31.17 2.37
CA VAL A 696 -54.95 -31.37 2.68
C VAL A 696 -55.06 -32.15 4.00
N LYS A 697 -55.63 -31.56 5.04
CA LYS A 697 -55.89 -32.25 6.28
C LYS A 697 -56.89 -33.41 6.00
N LYS A 698 -56.39 -34.63 5.99
CA LYS A 698 -57.28 -35.82 6.03
C LYS A 698 -58.16 -35.69 7.27
N GLY A 699 -59.46 -35.42 7.04
CA GLY A 699 -60.45 -35.30 8.10
C GLY A 699 -60.48 -36.58 8.92
N ARG A 700 -60.34 -36.47 10.24
CA ARG A 700 -60.65 -37.56 11.17
C ARG A 700 -62.11 -37.93 10.92
N ARG A 701 -62.38 -39.08 10.32
CA ARG A 701 -63.72 -39.72 10.45
C ARG A 701 -63.94 -40.01 11.94
N LYS A 702 -65.07 -39.46 12.46
CA LYS A 702 -65.63 -39.80 13.78
C LYS A 702 -66.06 -41.25 13.79
#